data_b2fc7433d0b176f7e4107cdcc030ef82
#
_entry.id   b2fc7433d0b176f7e4107cdcc030ef82
#
_cell.length_a   1.000
_cell.length_b   1.000
_cell.length_c   1.000
_cell.angle_alpha   90.00
_cell.angle_beta   90.00
_cell.angle_gamma   90.00
#
_symmetry.space_group_name_H-M   'P 1'
#
loop_
_entity.id
_entity.type
_entity.pdbx_description
1 polymer ?
#
loop_
_entity_poly.entity_id
_entity_poly.type
_entity_poly.pdbx_seq_one_letter_code
_entity_poly.pdbx_strand_id
1 'polypeptide(L)'
;MKNYKPNWPLSPIQRALSATFLIASPVWAQTGASLPSDATTLAPITVQSSTAPLQADVSGFGDLPLREVPMSITVVGQEQLQASGARRLADLTQFDASLGDAYNSAGYWDYLSIRGFTLDNRFNYRREGLPISAETSIPLDNKERVEILKGTSGIQVGTSAPGGLVNFVVKRPTPQNMRDVRLEATSRDSLLAAVDLGGRAGVDQVFGYRFNVAQERLRPRTFNLDGERSLVALATDWRINRDTLLEAELEWSRKSQPSQNGFSLLGDTLPSPVDPRINLNNQPWSQPSVFEALTGSLRLEQAINSDWSWSAQLANQRLTNQDRLAYAFGCSTEGNYDRYCSDGSYDMYDFRSENERRTQQAARLQLKGRAQTGAVAHDLGFSVMTSQVRNRFQNQAYNWVGYGQVDGSAITPEDPSLTTESTNRDERSLEFAVQDAIRWNERFTTWVGLRHTRLSRDSVGTDGSSPTGYDESLTTPWLAASYSFAPGHQVYASYGEGVESQIVPNKAGQYSNAGVALPSLKSKQWELGIRGEADGWKWQAAWFRIERPMTNLDACARLFTTPCLGQYDGSAVHQGLEASTQWTQGAWRLDGGILLLDAKRQGSIAEPATNGQRPPNVPRWTLRSQAAWRVAGVPGLELQGRLSHEARRAVLPDASIQLPAWTRVDAALRYDTRINTMATTWTLGVDNLLGKRYWKESPYQYGHVYLFPGSPRTFRVTFQASL
;
A
#
# COMPACT_ATOMS: atom_id res chain seq x y z
N MET A 1 34.38 31.09 -7.77
CA MET A 1 32.94 31.32 -7.98
C MET A 1 32.69 31.38 -9.50
N LYS A 2 32.32 30.30 -10.11
CA LYS A 2 31.80 30.24 -11.50
C LYS A 2 30.59 29.31 -11.45
N ASN A 3 29.42 29.85 -11.82
CA ASN A 3 28.14 29.15 -11.92
C ASN A 3 28.24 28.05 -12.97
N TYR A 4 28.29 26.80 -12.52
CA TYR A 4 28.13 25.64 -13.38
C TYR A 4 26.65 25.28 -13.44
N LYS A 5 25.98 25.59 -14.55
CA LYS A 5 24.66 25.02 -14.87
C LYS A 5 24.91 23.68 -15.61
N PRO A 6 24.52 22.53 -15.11
CA PRO A 6 24.61 21.32 -15.88
C PRO A 6 23.52 21.31 -16.97
N ASN A 7 23.94 21.32 -18.23
CA ASN A 7 23.10 21.05 -19.38
C ASN A 7 22.82 19.52 -19.40
N TRP A 8 21.67 19.10 -18.89
CA TRP A 8 21.20 17.73 -19.07
C TRP A 8 20.45 17.65 -20.40
N PRO A 9 20.75 16.70 -21.29
CA PRO A 9 19.95 16.48 -22.49
C PRO A 9 18.59 15.92 -22.08
N LEU A 10 17.52 16.55 -22.55
CA LEU A 10 16.15 16.07 -22.41
C LEU A 10 16.03 14.65 -22.96
N SER A 11 15.37 13.75 -22.19
CA SER A 11 15.09 12.40 -22.67
C SER A 11 14.20 12.43 -23.93
N PRO A 12 14.21 11.39 -24.78
CA PRO A 12 13.37 11.34 -25.99
C PRO A 12 11.89 11.59 -25.75
N ILE A 13 11.38 11.25 -24.58
CA ILE A 13 9.98 11.45 -24.18
C ILE A 13 9.68 12.91 -23.85
N GLN A 14 10.63 13.65 -23.27
CA GLN A 14 10.49 15.10 -23.03
C GLN A 14 10.47 15.90 -24.33
N ARG A 15 11.15 15.43 -25.38
CA ARG A 15 11.10 16.05 -26.71
C ARG A 15 9.79 15.79 -27.45
N ALA A 16 9.14 14.64 -27.22
CA ALA A 16 7.84 14.33 -27.82
C ALA A 16 6.69 15.15 -27.23
N LEU A 17 6.74 15.47 -25.93
CA LEU A 17 5.73 16.30 -25.25
C LEU A 17 5.78 17.79 -25.63
N SER A 18 6.94 18.30 -26.05
CA SER A 18 7.09 19.70 -26.45
C SER A 18 6.61 20.02 -27.87
N ALA A 19 6.34 18.99 -28.70
CA ALA A 19 6.01 19.15 -30.11
C ALA A 19 4.50 19.08 -30.44
N THR A 20 3.63 18.76 -29.48
CA THR A 20 2.22 18.42 -29.76
C THR A 20 1.21 19.52 -29.38
N PHE A 21 1.64 20.70 -28.97
CA PHE A 21 0.72 21.76 -28.51
C PHE A 21 0.41 22.88 -29.53
N LEU A 22 0.65 22.69 -30.82
CA LEU A 22 0.34 23.71 -31.84
C LEU A 22 -0.34 23.08 -33.06
N ILE A 23 -1.62 22.71 -32.96
CA ILE A 23 -2.57 22.74 -34.08
C ILE A 23 -3.99 22.85 -33.50
N ALA A 24 -4.51 24.06 -33.36
CA ALA A 24 -5.92 24.34 -33.23
C ALA A 24 -6.37 25.09 -34.49
N SER A 25 -7.14 24.44 -35.34
CA SER A 25 -7.81 25.08 -36.48
C SER A 25 -9.22 25.47 -36.08
N PRO A 26 -9.74 26.66 -36.50
CA PRO A 26 -11.04 27.12 -36.09
C PRO A 26 -12.14 26.48 -36.96
N VAL A 27 -13.19 25.98 -36.31
CA VAL A 27 -14.46 25.60 -36.98
C VAL A 27 -15.45 26.77 -36.90
N TRP A 28 -15.97 27.14 -38.04
CA TRP A 28 -16.91 28.24 -38.28
C TRP A 28 -18.25 28.01 -37.59
N ALA A 29 -18.76 29.06 -36.95
CA ALA A 29 -20.11 29.13 -36.41
C ALA A 29 -21.15 29.27 -37.50
N GLN A 30 -22.24 28.47 -37.46
CA GLN A 30 -23.48 28.79 -38.12
C GLN A 30 -24.48 29.34 -37.11
N THR A 31 -25.03 30.46 -37.47
CA THR A 31 -26.05 31.24 -36.77
C THR A 31 -27.45 30.65 -36.96
N GLY A 32 -28.25 30.68 -35.90
CA GLY A 32 -29.69 30.93 -36.01
C GLY A 32 -30.62 29.88 -35.41
N ALA A 33 -31.14 30.20 -34.23
CA ALA A 33 -32.57 30.13 -33.89
C ALA A 33 -32.77 30.57 -32.43
N SER A 34 -33.65 31.53 -32.26
CA SER A 34 -34.14 32.03 -30.97
C SER A 34 -34.96 30.98 -30.22
N LEU A 35 -34.67 30.76 -28.94
CA LEU A 35 -35.44 29.95 -28.01
C LEU A 35 -36.09 30.82 -26.92
N PRO A 36 -37.27 30.45 -26.43
CA PRO A 36 -37.97 31.20 -25.39
C PRO A 36 -37.34 30.98 -24.02
N SER A 37 -37.39 32.04 -23.20
CA SER A 37 -36.94 32.07 -21.83
C SER A 37 -37.88 31.27 -20.92
N ASP A 38 -37.51 30.07 -20.52
CA ASP A 38 -38.01 29.46 -19.28
C ASP A 38 -36.82 29.20 -18.37
N ALA A 39 -36.85 29.86 -17.23
CA ALA A 39 -35.88 29.68 -16.17
C ALA A 39 -36.06 28.28 -15.54
N THR A 40 -35.41 27.29 -16.15
CA THR A 40 -35.33 25.95 -15.57
C THR A 40 -34.29 25.98 -14.44
N THR A 41 -34.77 25.90 -13.22
CA THR A 41 -33.91 25.55 -12.03
C THR A 41 -33.13 24.31 -12.35
N LEU A 42 -31.80 24.48 -12.53
CA LEU A 42 -30.87 23.38 -12.75
C LEU A 42 -30.93 22.44 -11.54
N ALA A 43 -31.29 21.19 -11.78
CA ALA A 43 -31.17 20.14 -10.79
C ALA A 43 -29.74 20.08 -10.25
N PRO A 44 -29.53 19.89 -8.94
CA PRO A 44 -28.18 19.76 -8.38
C PRO A 44 -27.47 18.61 -9.08
N ILE A 45 -26.18 18.83 -9.43
CA ILE A 45 -25.33 17.77 -9.96
C ILE A 45 -25.14 16.77 -8.83
N THR A 46 -25.94 15.74 -8.81
CA THR A 46 -25.72 14.57 -8.00
C THR A 46 -24.65 13.76 -8.74
N VAL A 47 -23.42 13.74 -8.24
CA VAL A 47 -22.49 12.70 -8.61
C VAL A 47 -23.17 11.40 -8.18
N GLN A 48 -23.75 10.69 -9.13
CA GLN A 48 -24.29 9.36 -8.88
C GLN A 48 -23.08 8.47 -8.62
N SER A 49 -22.78 8.22 -7.33
CA SER A 49 -22.05 7.04 -6.95
C SER A 49 -22.79 5.87 -7.61
N SER A 50 -22.09 5.02 -8.34
CA SER A 50 -22.66 3.84 -8.95
C SER A 50 -23.52 3.12 -7.91
N THR A 51 -24.79 2.91 -8.18
CA THR A 51 -25.72 2.19 -7.30
C THR A 51 -25.41 0.68 -7.24
N ALA A 52 -24.38 0.22 -7.96
CA ALA A 52 -23.92 -1.15 -7.89
C ALA A 52 -23.30 -1.43 -6.50
N PRO A 53 -23.63 -2.59 -5.88
CA PRO A 53 -23.04 -2.98 -4.61
C PRO A 53 -21.52 -3.01 -4.71
N LEU A 54 -20.82 -2.47 -3.72
CA LEU A 54 -19.37 -2.52 -3.64
C LEU A 54 -18.92 -3.98 -3.60
N GLN A 55 -18.03 -4.35 -4.51
CA GLN A 55 -17.40 -5.67 -4.64
C GLN A 55 -15.91 -5.51 -4.39
N ALA A 56 -15.23 -6.56 -3.95
CA ALA A 56 -13.78 -6.57 -3.80
C ALA A 56 -13.20 -7.88 -4.33
N ASP A 57 -12.39 -7.77 -5.36
CA ASP A 57 -11.68 -8.90 -5.98
C ASP A 57 -10.73 -9.61 -5.01
N VAL A 58 -10.20 -8.85 -4.03
CA VAL A 58 -9.31 -9.38 -2.99
C VAL A 58 -9.96 -10.44 -2.11
N SER A 59 -11.30 -10.47 -2.02
CA SER A 59 -12.02 -11.48 -1.23
C SER A 59 -11.79 -12.91 -1.74
N GLY A 60 -11.53 -13.06 -3.03
CA GLY A 60 -11.47 -14.33 -3.71
C GLY A 60 -12.83 -14.92 -4.10
N PHE A 61 -13.94 -14.37 -3.58
CA PHE A 61 -15.31 -14.85 -3.85
C PHE A 61 -16.01 -14.12 -5.01
N GLY A 62 -15.23 -13.43 -5.85
CA GLY A 62 -15.71 -12.84 -7.09
C GLY A 62 -16.69 -11.70 -6.89
N ASP A 63 -17.83 -11.77 -7.58
CA ASP A 63 -18.78 -10.68 -7.71
C ASP A 63 -19.77 -10.54 -6.54
N LEU A 64 -19.51 -11.22 -5.42
CA LEU A 64 -20.36 -11.10 -4.25
C LEU A 64 -20.23 -9.72 -3.61
N PRO A 65 -21.36 -9.09 -3.22
CA PRO A 65 -21.33 -7.83 -2.51
C PRO A 65 -20.52 -7.92 -1.22
N LEU A 66 -19.71 -6.90 -0.91
CA LEU A 66 -18.89 -6.86 0.32
C LEU A 66 -19.69 -7.13 1.59
N ARG A 67 -20.96 -6.71 1.62
CA ARG A 67 -21.84 -6.95 2.77
C ARG A 67 -22.14 -8.43 3.00
N GLU A 68 -21.96 -9.30 2.00
CA GLU A 68 -22.22 -10.73 2.09
C GLU A 68 -20.98 -11.55 2.43
N VAL A 69 -19.79 -11.04 2.14
CA VAL A 69 -18.52 -11.76 2.33
C VAL A 69 -18.11 -11.78 3.81
N PRO A 70 -17.95 -12.95 4.46
CA PRO A 70 -17.73 -13.07 5.91
C PRO A 70 -16.25 -12.82 6.30
N MET A 71 -15.72 -11.65 5.97
CA MET A 71 -14.39 -11.19 6.34
C MET A 71 -14.31 -9.66 6.37
N SER A 72 -13.32 -9.10 7.07
CA SER A 72 -13.12 -7.67 7.16
C SER A 72 -12.35 -7.16 5.95
N ILE A 73 -12.99 -6.29 5.15
CA ILE A 73 -12.39 -5.66 3.97
C ILE A 73 -12.68 -4.16 4.00
N THR A 74 -11.66 -3.36 3.68
CA THR A 74 -11.79 -1.92 3.43
C THR A 74 -11.52 -1.63 1.96
N VAL A 75 -12.36 -0.78 1.36
CA VAL A 75 -12.19 -0.30 -0.01
C VAL A 75 -12.05 1.21 0.01
N VAL A 76 -10.93 1.71 -0.53
CA VAL A 76 -10.66 3.14 -0.69
C VAL A 76 -10.78 3.49 -2.16
N GLY A 77 -11.83 4.19 -2.51
CA GLY A 77 -12.13 4.55 -3.91
C GLY A 77 -11.36 5.78 -4.41
N GLN A 78 -11.37 5.97 -5.73
CA GLN A 78 -10.70 7.06 -6.42
C GLN A 78 -11.04 8.44 -5.82
N GLU A 79 -12.31 8.71 -5.54
CA GLU A 79 -12.74 9.99 -4.97
C GLU A 79 -12.08 10.26 -3.61
N GLN A 80 -12.03 9.27 -2.74
CA GLN A 80 -11.38 9.39 -1.43
C GLN A 80 -9.86 9.62 -1.56
N LEU A 81 -9.20 8.88 -2.47
CA LEU A 81 -7.77 9.04 -2.75
C LEU A 81 -7.46 10.45 -3.25
N GLN A 82 -8.26 10.98 -4.17
CA GLN A 82 -8.07 12.32 -4.75
C GLN A 82 -8.38 13.44 -3.76
N ALA A 83 -9.52 13.37 -3.06
CA ALA A 83 -9.95 14.38 -2.10
C ALA A 83 -8.96 14.53 -0.93
N SER A 84 -8.37 13.43 -0.48
CA SER A 84 -7.37 13.45 0.60
C SER A 84 -5.98 13.88 0.13
N GLY A 85 -5.72 13.88 -1.18
CA GLY A 85 -4.38 14.07 -1.74
C GLY A 85 -3.44 12.88 -1.52
N ALA A 86 -3.97 11.66 -1.36
CA ALA A 86 -3.17 10.45 -1.21
C ALA A 86 -2.33 10.19 -2.48
N ARG A 87 -1.02 9.95 -2.30
CA ARG A 87 -0.04 9.79 -3.38
C ARG A 87 0.75 8.49 -3.28
N ARG A 88 0.91 8.00 -2.09
CA ARG A 88 1.78 6.88 -1.74
C ARG A 88 1.04 5.88 -0.85
N LEU A 89 1.57 4.67 -0.76
CA LEU A 89 0.96 3.59 0.00
C LEU A 89 0.75 3.95 1.49
N ALA A 90 1.71 4.65 2.12
CA ALA A 90 1.60 5.09 3.52
C ALA A 90 0.42 6.05 3.77
N ASP A 91 -0.08 6.75 2.74
CA ASP A 91 -1.23 7.64 2.88
C ASP A 91 -2.53 6.87 3.12
N LEU A 92 -2.58 5.56 2.84
CA LEU A 92 -3.75 4.72 3.10
C LEU A 92 -4.07 4.60 4.60
N THR A 93 -3.08 4.81 5.48
CA THR A 93 -3.26 4.76 6.94
C THR A 93 -4.25 5.80 7.47
N GLN A 94 -4.59 6.82 6.69
CA GLN A 94 -5.58 7.84 7.07
C GLN A 94 -7.03 7.38 6.91
N PHE A 95 -7.30 6.30 6.16
CA PHE A 95 -8.65 5.84 5.85
C PHE A 95 -9.16 4.73 6.76
N ASP A 96 -8.26 3.99 7.38
CA ASP A 96 -8.63 2.83 8.20
C ASP A 96 -7.80 2.77 9.49
N ALA A 97 -8.48 2.59 10.62
CA ALA A 97 -7.84 2.53 11.93
C ALA A 97 -6.99 1.27 12.14
N SER A 98 -7.22 0.20 11.36
CA SER A 98 -6.41 -1.03 11.44
C SER A 98 -5.09 -0.95 10.68
N LEU A 99 -4.91 0.09 9.83
CA LEU A 99 -3.68 0.35 9.11
C LEU A 99 -2.72 1.19 9.93
N GLY A 100 -1.46 0.81 9.91
CA GLY A 100 -0.38 1.54 10.58
C GLY A 100 0.85 1.67 9.68
N ASP A 101 1.69 2.62 10.02
CA ASP A 101 3.01 2.79 9.40
C ASP A 101 4.01 1.79 9.98
N ALA A 102 4.94 1.29 9.14
CA ALA A 102 5.91 0.28 9.54
C ALA A 102 7.28 0.49 8.88
N TYR A 103 7.90 1.64 9.04
CA TYR A 103 9.14 2.08 8.41
C TYR A 103 8.88 2.90 7.14
N ASN A 104 8.29 4.09 7.27
CA ASN A 104 7.92 4.93 6.12
C ASN A 104 8.82 6.16 5.97
N SER A 105 10.02 5.94 5.46
CA SER A 105 10.97 6.99 5.12
C SER A 105 10.48 7.83 3.92
N ALA A 106 10.70 9.14 3.97
CA ALA A 106 10.53 9.97 2.79
C ALA A 106 11.59 9.63 1.73
N GLY A 107 11.19 9.58 0.46
CA GLY A 107 12.09 9.24 -0.65
C GLY A 107 12.27 7.74 -0.91
N TYR A 108 11.76 6.88 -0.04
CA TYR A 108 11.84 5.42 -0.16
C TYR A 108 10.50 4.78 -0.49
N TRP A 109 10.43 3.45 -0.62
CA TRP A 109 9.16 2.72 -0.70
C TRP A 109 8.51 2.61 0.69
N ASP A 110 7.24 2.27 0.71
CA ASP A 110 6.45 2.25 1.93
C ASP A 110 6.27 0.84 2.47
N TYR A 111 6.13 0.76 3.80
CA TYR A 111 5.68 -0.43 4.50
C TYR A 111 4.38 -0.13 5.24
N LEU A 112 3.41 -1.03 5.13
CA LEU A 112 2.19 -0.98 5.92
C LEU A 112 2.18 -2.09 6.97
N SER A 113 1.48 -1.83 8.07
CA SER A 113 1.02 -2.86 8.97
C SER A 113 -0.50 -2.91 8.98
N ILE A 114 -1.08 -4.09 9.19
CA ILE A 114 -2.51 -4.28 9.38
C ILE A 114 -2.69 -5.07 10.67
N ARG A 115 -3.57 -4.59 11.59
CA ARG A 115 -3.79 -5.20 12.90
C ARG A 115 -2.46 -5.40 13.67
N GLY A 116 -1.47 -4.51 13.45
CA GLY A 116 -0.15 -4.54 14.07
C GLY A 116 0.86 -5.53 13.46
N PHE A 117 0.52 -6.27 12.43
CA PHE A 117 1.47 -7.08 11.65
C PHE A 117 1.95 -6.33 10.43
N THR A 118 3.26 -6.17 10.30
CA THR A 118 3.88 -5.60 9.10
C THR A 118 3.67 -6.51 7.90
N LEU A 119 3.26 -5.95 6.78
CA LEU A 119 3.11 -6.66 5.52
C LEU A 119 4.47 -6.89 4.85
N ASP A 120 4.64 -8.03 4.22
CA ASP A 120 5.80 -8.30 3.38
C ASP A 120 5.58 -7.70 1.98
N ASN A 121 6.44 -6.76 1.59
CA ASN A 121 6.36 -6.07 0.30
C ASN A 121 6.52 -7.01 -0.92
N ARG A 122 7.00 -8.23 -0.72
CA ARG A 122 7.15 -9.25 -1.77
C ARG A 122 5.89 -10.07 -1.98
N PHE A 123 5.04 -10.24 -0.94
CA PHE A 123 3.98 -11.25 -0.94
C PHE A 123 2.57 -10.72 -0.65
N ASN A 124 2.42 -9.61 0.09
CA ASN A 124 1.12 -9.12 0.53
C ASN A 124 0.45 -8.13 -0.44
N TYR A 125 1.01 -7.93 -1.63
CA TYR A 125 0.49 -6.95 -2.57
C TYR A 125 0.04 -7.60 -3.87
N ARG A 126 -1.09 -7.11 -4.38
CA ARG A 126 -1.72 -7.58 -5.62
C ARG A 126 -2.08 -6.39 -6.51
N ARG A 127 -2.13 -6.66 -7.81
CA ARG A 127 -2.71 -5.76 -8.80
C ARG A 127 -3.64 -6.59 -9.66
N GLU A 128 -4.90 -6.20 -9.79
CA GLU A 128 -5.92 -6.99 -10.49
C GLU A 128 -5.98 -8.45 -9.99
N GLY A 129 -5.74 -8.65 -8.68
CA GLY A 129 -5.71 -9.96 -8.04
C GLY A 129 -4.45 -10.80 -8.29
N LEU A 130 -3.50 -10.38 -9.12
CA LEU A 130 -2.24 -11.06 -9.35
C LEU A 130 -1.09 -10.47 -8.51
N PRO A 131 -0.09 -11.28 -8.11
CA PRO A 131 1.00 -10.83 -7.26
C PRO A 131 1.87 -9.76 -7.94
N ILE A 132 2.23 -8.75 -7.16
CA ILE A 132 3.24 -7.74 -7.49
C ILE A 132 4.18 -7.53 -6.30
N SER A 133 5.38 -7.04 -6.56
CA SER A 133 6.27 -6.54 -5.52
C SER A 133 5.97 -5.07 -5.22
N ALA A 134 5.87 -4.72 -3.94
CA ALA A 134 5.81 -3.34 -3.45
C ALA A 134 7.18 -2.80 -3.02
N GLU A 135 8.28 -3.48 -3.35
CA GLU A 135 9.65 -2.96 -3.18
C GLU A 135 9.95 -1.88 -4.24
N THR A 136 9.03 -0.93 -4.35
CA THR A 136 9.06 0.22 -5.27
C THR A 136 8.08 1.31 -4.82
N SER A 137 8.11 2.45 -5.46
CA SER A 137 7.10 3.50 -5.25
C SER A 137 5.88 3.25 -6.14
N ILE A 138 4.77 2.77 -5.56
CA ILE A 138 3.53 2.49 -6.28
C ILE A 138 2.70 3.77 -6.41
N PRO A 139 2.40 4.27 -7.63
CA PRO A 139 1.55 5.44 -7.82
C PRO A 139 0.07 5.09 -7.59
N LEU A 140 -0.70 6.05 -7.06
CA LEU A 140 -2.14 5.90 -6.83
C LEU A 140 -3.01 6.65 -7.88
N ASP A 141 -2.41 7.41 -8.79
CA ASP A 141 -3.14 8.31 -9.71
C ASP A 141 -4.01 7.57 -10.74
N ASN A 142 -3.61 6.36 -11.16
CA ASN A 142 -4.35 5.52 -12.10
C ASN A 142 -5.11 4.36 -11.43
N LYS A 143 -5.28 4.41 -10.11
CA LYS A 143 -6.07 3.39 -9.38
C LYS A 143 -7.53 3.84 -9.27
N GLU A 144 -8.44 2.94 -9.61
CA GLU A 144 -9.89 3.12 -9.40
C GLU A 144 -10.20 2.97 -7.91
N ARG A 145 -9.57 1.97 -7.28
CA ARG A 145 -9.69 1.72 -5.85
C ARG A 145 -8.50 0.93 -5.33
N VAL A 146 -8.32 0.97 -4.02
CA VAL A 146 -7.43 0.09 -3.28
C VAL A 146 -8.28 -0.75 -2.33
N GLU A 147 -8.13 -2.06 -2.41
CA GLU A 147 -8.84 -3.03 -1.60
C GLU A 147 -7.90 -3.59 -0.55
N ILE A 148 -8.34 -3.65 0.70
CA ILE A 148 -7.53 -4.05 1.85
C ILE A 148 -8.27 -5.16 2.58
N LEU A 149 -7.82 -6.40 2.40
CA LEU A 149 -8.25 -7.55 3.18
C LEU A 149 -7.47 -7.56 4.50
N LYS A 150 -8.16 -7.78 5.63
CA LYS A 150 -7.56 -7.79 6.96
C LYS A 150 -7.44 -9.20 7.52
N GLY A 151 -6.27 -9.51 8.08
CA GLY A 151 -5.99 -10.80 8.70
C GLY A 151 -5.37 -11.83 7.77
N THR A 152 -5.44 -13.12 8.14
CA THR A 152 -4.85 -14.20 7.35
C THR A 152 -5.50 -14.32 5.97
N SER A 153 -4.70 -14.55 4.97
CA SER A 153 -5.10 -14.52 3.55
C SER A 153 -4.71 -15.79 2.78
N GLY A 154 -4.52 -16.89 3.48
CA GLY A 154 -4.04 -18.13 2.86
C GLY A 154 -4.97 -18.72 1.81
N ILE A 155 -6.29 -18.43 1.86
CA ILE A 155 -7.21 -18.82 0.79
C ILE A 155 -7.07 -17.95 -0.47
N GLN A 156 -6.69 -16.67 -0.31
CA GLN A 156 -6.53 -15.74 -1.42
C GLN A 156 -5.15 -15.88 -2.08
N VAL A 157 -4.13 -16.26 -1.29
CA VAL A 157 -2.73 -16.35 -1.76
C VAL A 157 -1.99 -17.48 -1.05
N GLY A 158 -0.96 -18.02 -1.71
CA GLY A 158 -0.18 -19.13 -1.17
C GLY A 158 0.67 -18.74 0.04
N THR A 159 1.39 -17.63 -0.06
CA THR A 159 2.26 -17.13 1.01
C THR A 159 1.99 -15.64 1.25
N SER A 160 1.85 -15.25 2.53
CA SER A 160 1.66 -13.86 2.95
C SER A 160 1.83 -13.71 4.46
N ALA A 161 2.30 -12.54 4.91
CA ALA A 161 2.24 -12.18 6.32
C ALA A 161 0.77 -12.08 6.80
N PRO A 162 0.47 -12.40 8.07
CA PRO A 162 -0.91 -12.56 8.54
C PRO A 162 -1.69 -11.26 8.72
N GLY A 163 -1.09 -10.09 8.49
CA GLY A 163 -1.77 -8.80 8.58
C GLY A 163 -2.89 -8.64 7.56
N GLY A 164 -2.71 -9.10 6.33
CA GLY A 164 -3.69 -8.96 5.27
C GLY A 164 -3.10 -8.86 3.87
N LEU A 165 -3.91 -8.40 2.93
CA LEU A 165 -3.51 -8.13 1.54
C LEU A 165 -3.95 -6.74 1.11
N VAL A 166 -3.16 -6.13 0.23
CA VAL A 166 -3.52 -4.90 -0.47
C VAL A 166 -3.61 -5.20 -1.96
N ASN A 167 -4.76 -4.93 -2.56
CA ASN A 167 -5.00 -5.11 -4.00
C ASN A 167 -5.28 -3.76 -4.67
N PHE A 168 -4.51 -3.46 -5.71
CA PHE A 168 -4.69 -2.27 -6.52
C PHE A 168 -5.54 -2.62 -7.74
N VAL A 169 -6.68 -1.97 -7.87
CA VAL A 169 -7.56 -2.07 -9.03
C VAL A 169 -7.35 -0.83 -9.90
N VAL A 170 -6.99 -1.04 -11.16
CA VAL A 170 -6.70 0.06 -12.09
C VAL A 170 -7.97 0.66 -12.66
N LYS A 171 -7.89 1.92 -13.07
CA LYS A 171 -8.96 2.60 -13.80
C LYS A 171 -9.23 1.92 -15.12
N ARG A 172 -10.50 1.61 -15.40
CA ARG A 172 -10.95 0.96 -16.61
C ARG A 172 -11.57 1.97 -17.57
N PRO A 173 -11.70 1.63 -18.89
CA PRO A 173 -12.38 2.44 -19.88
C PRO A 173 -13.80 2.84 -19.45
N THR A 174 -14.16 4.08 -19.73
CA THR A 174 -15.47 4.64 -19.37
C THR A 174 -16.48 4.49 -20.53
N PRO A 175 -17.78 4.32 -20.24
CA PRO A 175 -18.82 4.27 -21.27
C PRO A 175 -18.91 5.58 -22.08
N GLN A 176 -18.70 6.71 -21.40
CA GLN A 176 -18.73 8.05 -21.97
C GLN A 176 -17.31 8.61 -22.10
N ASN A 177 -17.10 9.52 -23.04
CA ASN A 177 -15.84 10.24 -23.15
C ASN A 177 -15.60 11.06 -21.88
N MET A 178 -14.42 10.92 -21.33
CA MET A 178 -13.97 11.61 -20.14
C MET A 178 -12.62 12.29 -20.40
N ARG A 179 -12.46 13.51 -19.93
CA ARG A 179 -11.23 14.31 -20.09
C ARG A 179 -11.03 15.12 -18.83
N ASP A 180 -10.34 14.54 -17.85
CA ASP A 180 -10.09 15.18 -16.57
C ASP A 180 -8.64 15.69 -16.50
N VAL A 181 -8.49 16.91 -16.02
CA VAL A 181 -7.20 17.53 -15.72
C VAL A 181 -7.17 17.89 -14.26
N ARG A 182 -6.06 17.57 -13.57
CA ARG A 182 -5.83 17.95 -12.17
C ARG A 182 -4.50 18.66 -12.03
N LEU A 183 -4.53 19.82 -11.38
CA LEU A 183 -3.37 20.59 -10.99
C LEU A 183 -3.37 20.72 -9.47
N GLU A 184 -2.23 20.52 -8.83
CA GLU A 184 -2.09 20.70 -7.39
C GLU A 184 -0.78 21.41 -7.05
N ALA A 185 -0.86 22.34 -6.12
CA ALA A 185 0.29 23.03 -5.55
C ALA A 185 0.26 22.95 -4.03
N THR A 186 1.43 22.82 -3.41
CA THR A 186 1.59 22.88 -1.96
C THR A 186 2.37 24.09 -1.54
N SER A 187 2.25 24.48 -0.26
CA SER A 187 2.98 25.61 0.34
C SER A 187 4.52 25.47 0.34
N ARG A 188 5.03 24.45 -0.33
CA ARG A 188 6.46 24.12 -0.43
C ARG A 188 6.94 23.95 -1.85
N ASP A 189 6.19 24.51 -2.80
CA ASP A 189 6.50 24.47 -4.23
C ASP A 189 6.50 23.05 -4.83
N SER A 190 5.89 22.06 -4.18
CA SER A 190 5.54 20.82 -4.86
C SER A 190 4.40 21.11 -5.82
N LEU A 191 4.55 20.62 -7.05
CA LEU A 191 3.58 20.83 -8.12
C LEU A 191 3.25 19.48 -8.77
N LEU A 192 1.97 19.18 -8.88
CA LEU A 192 1.44 18.04 -9.63
C LEU A 192 0.60 18.53 -10.80
N ALA A 193 0.81 17.92 -11.96
CA ALA A 193 -0.10 17.95 -13.09
C ALA A 193 -0.49 16.51 -13.46
N ALA A 194 -1.79 16.24 -13.61
CA ALA A 194 -2.28 14.93 -14.02
C ALA A 194 -3.42 15.07 -15.03
N VAL A 195 -3.47 14.11 -15.95
CA VAL A 195 -4.50 13.99 -17.00
C VAL A 195 -5.05 12.57 -16.96
N ASP A 196 -6.37 12.47 -17.10
CA ASP A 196 -7.11 11.22 -17.13
C ASP A 196 -8.12 11.27 -18.29
N LEU A 197 -7.88 10.48 -19.32
CA LEU A 197 -8.69 10.42 -20.53
C LEU A 197 -9.32 9.04 -20.64
N GLY A 198 -10.62 8.98 -20.92
CA GLY A 198 -11.32 7.72 -21.09
C GLY A 198 -12.41 7.82 -22.15
N GLY A 199 -12.78 6.68 -22.69
CA GLY A 199 -13.86 6.61 -23.68
C GLY A 199 -13.87 5.29 -24.43
N ARG A 200 -14.73 5.23 -25.46
CA ARG A 200 -14.90 4.07 -26.32
C ARG A 200 -14.87 4.47 -27.79
N ALA A 201 -14.47 3.54 -28.66
CA ALA A 201 -14.34 3.71 -30.08
C ALA A 201 -14.81 2.47 -30.86
N GLY A 202 -14.88 2.58 -32.18
CA GLY A 202 -15.32 1.53 -33.09
C GLY A 202 -16.84 1.45 -33.22
N VAL A 203 -17.29 0.57 -34.15
CA VAL A 203 -18.72 0.25 -34.32
C VAL A 203 -19.20 -0.36 -32.99
N ASP A 204 -20.37 0.03 -32.52
CA ASP A 204 -20.95 -0.40 -31.23
C ASP A 204 -20.07 -0.15 -30.00
N GLN A 205 -19.09 0.77 -30.12
CA GLN A 205 -18.19 1.14 -29.02
C GLN A 205 -17.46 -0.09 -28.39
N VAL A 206 -17.06 -1.04 -29.19
CA VAL A 206 -16.46 -2.31 -28.73
C VAL A 206 -15.06 -2.14 -28.12
N PHE A 207 -14.31 -1.09 -28.52
CA PHE A 207 -12.99 -0.79 -27.96
C PHE A 207 -13.07 0.32 -26.94
N GLY A 208 -12.64 0.03 -25.73
CA GLY A 208 -12.51 1.01 -24.67
C GLY A 208 -11.03 1.39 -24.44
N TYR A 209 -10.80 2.63 -23.98
CA TYR A 209 -9.50 3.09 -23.56
C TYR A 209 -9.58 3.95 -22.30
N ARG A 210 -8.54 3.90 -21.47
CA ARG A 210 -8.30 4.81 -20.35
C ARG A 210 -6.81 5.14 -20.29
N PHE A 211 -6.48 6.40 -20.41
CA PHE A 211 -5.11 6.90 -20.44
C PHE A 211 -4.88 7.85 -19.27
N ASN A 212 -3.85 7.59 -18.47
CA ASN A 212 -3.49 8.40 -17.31
C ASN A 212 -2.04 8.84 -17.43
N VAL A 213 -1.80 10.12 -17.19
CA VAL A 213 -0.46 10.70 -17.05
C VAL A 213 -0.41 11.54 -15.80
N ALA A 214 0.67 11.43 -15.03
CA ALA A 214 0.93 12.32 -13.91
C ALA A 214 2.42 12.67 -13.86
N GLN A 215 2.72 13.94 -13.60
CA GLN A 215 4.06 14.45 -13.35
C GLN A 215 4.03 15.30 -12.09
N GLU A 216 4.92 15.02 -11.15
CA GLU A 216 5.01 15.76 -9.91
C GLU A 216 6.45 16.14 -9.60
N ARG A 217 6.65 17.40 -9.25
CA ARG A 217 7.85 17.92 -8.63
C ARG A 217 7.67 17.84 -7.11
N LEU A 218 8.53 17.09 -6.45
CA LEU A 218 8.49 16.86 -5.01
C LEU A 218 9.41 17.86 -4.30
N ARG A 219 8.83 18.68 -3.42
CA ARG A 219 9.57 19.64 -2.60
C ARG A 219 9.12 19.52 -1.14
N PRO A 220 9.65 18.55 -0.39
CA PRO A 220 9.39 18.43 1.03
C PRO A 220 10.06 19.54 1.81
N ARG A 221 9.73 19.68 3.10
CA ARG A 221 10.36 20.70 3.96
C ARG A 221 11.80 20.35 4.34
N THR A 222 12.13 19.08 4.28
CA THR A 222 13.46 18.58 4.61
C THR A 222 14.48 19.08 3.60
N PHE A 223 15.61 19.59 4.07
CA PHE A 223 16.67 20.13 3.22
C PHE A 223 17.23 19.05 2.29
N ASN A 224 17.54 19.44 1.03
CA ASN A 224 18.16 18.59 0.03
C ASN A 224 17.42 17.25 -0.22
N LEU A 225 16.09 17.27 -0.09
CA LEU A 225 15.24 16.10 -0.32
C LEU A 225 14.32 16.29 -1.54
N ASP A 226 14.65 17.23 -2.41
CA ASP A 226 13.89 17.51 -3.63
C ASP A 226 13.93 16.32 -4.59
N GLY A 227 12.83 16.09 -5.29
CA GLY A 227 12.72 14.98 -6.23
C GLY A 227 11.63 15.18 -7.27
N GLU A 228 11.35 14.12 -8.00
CA GLU A 228 10.30 14.08 -9.02
C GLU A 228 9.69 12.69 -9.12
N ARG A 229 8.44 12.62 -9.58
CA ARG A 229 7.81 11.36 -9.99
C ARG A 229 7.01 11.55 -11.27
N SER A 230 6.94 10.47 -12.05
CA SER A 230 6.24 10.39 -13.32
C SER A 230 5.42 9.12 -13.39
N LEU A 231 4.26 9.19 -14.03
CA LEU A 231 3.39 8.06 -14.33
C LEU A 231 2.87 8.20 -15.75
N VAL A 232 2.88 7.12 -16.52
CA VAL A 232 2.15 6.95 -17.77
C VAL A 232 1.47 5.60 -17.73
N ALA A 233 0.15 5.55 -17.91
CA ALA A 233 -0.59 4.31 -17.88
C ALA A 233 -1.70 4.28 -18.95
N LEU A 234 -1.91 3.11 -19.53
CA LEU A 234 -2.95 2.82 -20.50
C LEU A 234 -3.69 1.56 -20.07
N ALA A 235 -5.01 1.63 -19.98
CA ALA A 235 -5.88 0.46 -19.87
C ALA A 235 -6.82 0.43 -21.08
N THR A 236 -7.03 -0.77 -21.63
CA THR A 236 -7.92 -0.98 -22.79
C THR A 236 -8.81 -2.18 -22.53
N ASP A 237 -9.95 -2.19 -23.14
CA ASP A 237 -10.81 -3.34 -23.25
C ASP A 237 -11.34 -3.52 -24.68
N TRP A 238 -11.53 -4.78 -25.08
CA TRP A 238 -12.15 -5.16 -26.32
C TRP A 238 -13.28 -6.16 -26.06
N ARG A 239 -14.50 -5.74 -26.31
CA ARG A 239 -15.69 -6.60 -26.31
C ARG A 239 -15.74 -7.37 -27.64
N ILE A 240 -15.11 -8.56 -27.66
CA ILE A 240 -14.99 -9.40 -28.85
C ILE A 240 -16.37 -9.83 -29.31
N ASN A 241 -17.22 -10.19 -28.36
CA ASN A 241 -18.64 -10.46 -28.54
C ASN A 241 -19.38 -10.21 -27.20
N ARG A 242 -20.65 -10.62 -27.10
CA ARG A 242 -21.47 -10.41 -25.88
C ARG A 242 -20.95 -11.15 -24.66
N ASP A 243 -20.26 -12.28 -24.89
CA ASP A 243 -19.84 -13.21 -23.84
C ASP A 243 -18.31 -13.18 -23.61
N THR A 244 -17.57 -12.42 -24.44
CA THR A 244 -16.09 -12.45 -24.39
C THR A 244 -15.53 -11.03 -24.32
N LEU A 245 -14.78 -10.78 -23.24
CA LEU A 245 -14.10 -9.51 -22.96
C LEU A 245 -12.57 -9.76 -22.86
N LEU A 246 -11.80 -8.98 -23.60
CA LEU A 246 -10.35 -8.92 -23.48
C LEU A 246 -9.96 -7.58 -22.85
N GLU A 247 -9.24 -7.61 -21.75
CA GLU A 247 -8.71 -6.44 -21.08
C GLU A 247 -7.19 -6.45 -21.12
N ALA A 248 -6.59 -5.28 -21.30
CA ALA A 248 -5.15 -5.10 -21.21
C ALA A 248 -4.83 -3.83 -20.45
N GLU A 249 -3.69 -3.81 -19.73
CA GLU A 249 -3.18 -2.62 -19.09
C GLU A 249 -1.66 -2.60 -19.10
N LEU A 250 -1.10 -1.38 -19.15
CA LEU A 250 0.33 -1.12 -19.07
C LEU A 250 0.56 0.16 -18.26
N GLU A 251 1.49 0.12 -17.32
CA GLU A 251 1.90 1.25 -16.50
C GLU A 251 3.41 1.35 -16.47
N TRP A 252 3.94 2.52 -16.76
CA TRP A 252 5.29 2.90 -16.46
C TRP A 252 5.27 3.98 -15.39
N SER A 253 6.11 3.81 -14.36
CA SER A 253 6.28 4.81 -13.30
C SER A 253 7.75 4.96 -12.94
N ARG A 254 8.13 6.18 -12.53
CA ARG A 254 9.47 6.49 -12.05
C ARG A 254 9.38 7.52 -10.93
N LYS A 255 10.12 7.28 -9.85
CA LYS A 255 10.36 8.26 -8.78
C LYS A 255 11.86 8.39 -8.57
N SER A 256 12.35 9.62 -8.47
CA SER A 256 13.74 9.96 -8.18
C SER A 256 13.75 11.00 -7.08
N GLN A 257 14.26 10.62 -5.90
CA GLN A 257 14.30 11.49 -4.72
C GLN A 257 15.33 10.95 -3.74
N PRO A 258 16.18 11.77 -3.08
CA PRO A 258 17.00 11.31 -1.98
C PRO A 258 16.13 10.71 -0.88
N SER A 259 16.60 9.66 -0.23
CA SER A 259 15.90 9.06 0.92
C SER A 259 16.25 9.80 2.20
N GLN A 260 15.33 9.84 3.16
CA GLN A 260 15.56 10.36 4.50
C GLN A 260 15.86 9.21 5.46
N ASN A 261 16.94 9.31 6.24
CA ASN A 261 17.19 8.38 7.34
C ASN A 261 16.15 8.50 8.45
N GLY A 262 15.88 7.40 9.16
CA GLY A 262 15.22 7.44 10.45
C GLY A 262 16.14 8.03 11.52
N PHE A 263 15.55 8.81 12.45
CA PHE A 263 16.20 9.15 13.70
C PHE A 263 16.20 7.94 14.63
N SER A 264 16.80 8.05 15.82
CA SER A 264 16.83 6.96 16.80
C SER A 264 16.73 7.48 18.23
N LEU A 265 16.79 6.58 19.21
CA LEU A 265 17.07 6.94 20.59
C LEU A 265 18.47 7.53 20.70
N LEU A 266 18.70 8.40 21.67
CA LEU A 266 20.01 8.95 22.03
C LEU A 266 20.45 8.28 23.32
N GLY A 267 21.31 7.25 23.20
CA GLY A 267 21.51 6.32 24.29
C GLY A 267 20.16 5.73 24.73
N ASP A 268 19.83 5.81 26.02
CA ASP A 268 18.56 5.34 26.57
C ASP A 268 17.46 6.42 26.61
N THR A 269 17.66 7.54 25.90
CA THR A 269 16.73 8.67 25.94
C THR A 269 15.93 8.78 24.64
N LEU A 270 14.60 8.92 24.78
CA LEU A 270 13.73 9.30 23.66
C LEU A 270 13.89 10.80 23.39
N PRO A 271 14.45 11.22 22.24
CA PRO A 271 14.59 12.64 21.94
C PRO A 271 13.24 13.30 21.67
N SER A 272 13.17 14.62 21.86
CA SER A 272 12.02 15.42 21.42
C SER A 272 11.88 15.35 19.90
N PRO A 273 10.65 15.44 19.35
CA PRO A 273 10.44 15.44 17.90
C PRO A 273 11.22 16.56 17.22
N VAL A 274 12.02 16.16 16.23
CA VAL A 274 12.99 17.03 15.54
C VAL A 274 12.34 18.12 14.68
N ASP A 275 13.12 19.10 14.27
CA ASP A 275 12.72 20.02 13.20
C ASP A 275 12.59 19.23 11.87
N PRO A 276 11.43 19.27 11.20
CA PRO A 276 11.23 18.53 9.95
C PRO A 276 12.10 18.99 8.76
N ARG A 277 12.94 20.02 8.95
CA ARG A 277 13.95 20.44 7.98
C ARG A 277 15.22 19.61 8.04
N ILE A 278 15.50 18.96 9.17
CA ILE A 278 16.71 18.18 9.35
C ILE A 278 16.70 16.98 8.40
N ASN A 279 17.81 16.79 7.70
CA ASN A 279 18.07 15.66 6.81
C ASN A 279 19.38 14.99 7.21
N LEU A 280 19.32 13.75 7.70
CA LEU A 280 20.51 12.99 8.09
C LEU A 280 21.25 12.43 6.86
N ASN A 281 20.61 12.40 5.69
CA ASN A 281 21.23 12.10 4.39
C ASN A 281 21.76 13.36 3.69
N ASN A 282 22.16 14.39 4.45
CA ASN A 282 22.62 15.67 3.92
C ASN A 282 24.12 15.67 3.68
N GLN A 283 24.60 14.84 2.75
CA GLN A 283 26.02 14.78 2.38
C GLN A 283 26.24 15.38 1.00
N PRO A 284 27.43 15.96 0.70
CA PRO A 284 27.76 16.47 -0.64
C PRO A 284 27.70 15.40 -1.73
N TRP A 285 27.90 14.14 -1.36
CA TRP A 285 27.89 12.97 -2.22
C TRP A 285 26.53 12.22 -2.22
N SER A 286 25.55 12.68 -1.43
CA SER A 286 24.19 12.08 -1.43
C SER A 286 23.57 12.16 -2.81
N GLN A 287 22.95 11.06 -3.23
CA GLN A 287 22.29 10.91 -4.52
C GLN A 287 20.82 10.50 -4.34
N PRO A 288 19.96 10.76 -5.34
CA PRO A 288 18.59 10.24 -5.31
C PRO A 288 18.55 8.73 -5.34
N SER A 289 17.71 8.14 -4.49
CA SER A 289 17.19 6.79 -4.75
C SER A 289 16.22 6.86 -5.93
N VAL A 290 16.33 5.90 -6.85
CA VAL A 290 15.50 5.86 -8.07
C VAL A 290 14.73 4.56 -8.11
N PHE A 291 13.41 4.65 -8.21
CA PHE A 291 12.50 3.52 -8.36
C PHE A 291 11.79 3.64 -9.70
N GLU A 292 12.03 2.68 -10.59
CA GLU A 292 11.38 2.60 -11.89
C GLU A 292 10.66 1.27 -12.04
N ALA A 293 9.41 1.32 -12.48
CA ALA A 293 8.57 0.16 -12.64
C ALA A 293 7.88 0.16 -14.02
N LEU A 294 7.86 -1.01 -14.66
CA LEU A 294 7.01 -1.32 -15.81
C LEU A 294 6.13 -2.50 -15.41
N THR A 295 4.83 -2.28 -15.34
CA THR A 295 3.83 -3.28 -14.92
C THR A 295 2.74 -3.38 -15.98
N GLY A 296 2.34 -4.59 -16.33
CA GLY A 296 1.24 -4.80 -17.28
C GLY A 296 0.54 -6.12 -17.07
N SER A 297 -0.71 -6.19 -17.49
CA SER A 297 -1.50 -7.41 -17.47
C SER A 297 -2.42 -7.55 -18.69
N LEU A 298 -2.77 -8.79 -18.99
CA LEU A 298 -3.74 -9.18 -20.00
C LEU A 298 -4.74 -10.15 -19.36
N ARG A 299 -6.04 -9.91 -19.53
CA ARG A 299 -7.12 -10.74 -19.00
C ARG A 299 -8.14 -11.01 -20.09
N LEU A 300 -8.40 -12.29 -20.33
CA LEU A 300 -9.51 -12.76 -21.16
C LEU A 300 -10.58 -13.33 -20.21
N GLU A 301 -11.80 -12.87 -20.37
CA GLU A 301 -12.95 -13.35 -19.63
C GLU A 301 -14.05 -13.79 -20.61
N GLN A 302 -14.64 -14.95 -20.36
CA GLN A 302 -15.70 -15.51 -21.18
C GLN A 302 -16.79 -16.12 -20.33
N ALA A 303 -18.05 -15.67 -20.57
CA ALA A 303 -19.23 -16.36 -20.09
C ALA A 303 -19.44 -17.62 -20.94
N ILE A 304 -19.57 -18.79 -20.28
CA ILE A 304 -19.93 -20.07 -20.92
C ILE A 304 -21.44 -20.13 -21.10
N ASN A 305 -22.16 -19.70 -20.06
CA ASN A 305 -23.62 -19.58 -20.00
C ASN A 305 -24.01 -18.60 -18.89
N SER A 306 -25.29 -18.54 -18.49
CA SER A 306 -25.78 -17.67 -17.43
C SER A 306 -25.15 -17.93 -16.06
N ASP A 307 -24.64 -19.12 -15.81
CA ASP A 307 -24.19 -19.60 -14.50
C ASP A 307 -22.68 -19.82 -14.42
N TRP A 308 -22.01 -19.99 -15.55
CA TRP A 308 -20.59 -20.34 -15.58
C TRP A 308 -19.79 -19.36 -16.44
N SER A 309 -18.65 -18.94 -15.91
CA SER A 309 -17.63 -18.15 -16.63
C SER A 309 -16.24 -18.64 -16.32
N TRP A 310 -15.31 -18.38 -17.25
CA TRP A 310 -13.90 -18.61 -16.99
C TRP A 310 -13.08 -17.38 -17.38
N SER A 311 -11.91 -17.24 -16.76
CA SER A 311 -10.96 -16.19 -17.11
C SER A 311 -9.53 -16.73 -17.11
N ALA A 312 -8.73 -16.21 -18.06
CA ALA A 312 -7.29 -16.41 -18.12
C ALA A 312 -6.61 -15.04 -17.96
N GLN A 313 -5.62 -14.94 -17.10
CA GLN A 313 -4.93 -13.69 -16.83
C GLN A 313 -3.42 -13.91 -16.79
N LEU A 314 -2.69 -12.97 -17.37
CA LEU A 314 -1.22 -12.90 -17.36
C LEU A 314 -0.80 -11.55 -16.81
N ALA A 315 0.26 -11.51 -16.01
CA ALA A 315 0.86 -10.26 -15.55
C ALA A 315 2.38 -10.34 -15.56
N ASN A 316 2.99 -9.17 -15.78
CA ASN A 316 4.43 -8.99 -15.68
C ASN A 316 4.72 -7.64 -15.00
N GLN A 317 5.61 -7.66 -14.03
CA GLN A 317 6.17 -6.47 -13.41
C GLN A 317 7.69 -6.54 -13.50
N ARG A 318 8.31 -5.46 -13.91
CA ARG A 318 9.76 -5.28 -13.91
C ARG A 318 10.09 -4.02 -13.14
N LEU A 319 10.91 -4.18 -12.10
CA LEU A 319 11.43 -3.09 -11.28
C LEU A 319 12.91 -2.92 -11.53
N THR A 320 13.36 -1.66 -11.60
CA THR A 320 14.77 -1.28 -11.59
C THR A 320 14.96 -0.22 -10.52
N ASN A 321 15.79 -0.52 -9.51
CA ASN A 321 16.00 0.36 -8.38
C ASN A 321 17.47 0.75 -8.28
N GLN A 322 17.70 2.02 -7.86
CA GLN A 322 18.98 2.55 -7.42
C GLN A 322 18.78 3.02 -6.00
N ASP A 323 19.27 2.27 -5.03
CA ASP A 323 19.15 2.63 -3.62
C ASP A 323 20.48 3.22 -3.14
N ARG A 324 20.46 4.51 -2.77
CA ARG A 324 21.65 5.29 -2.44
C ARG A 324 21.33 6.14 -1.24
N LEU A 325 22.15 6.02 -0.19
CA LEU A 325 21.83 6.67 1.07
C LEU A 325 23.10 6.88 1.89
N ALA A 326 23.33 8.08 2.38
CA ALA A 326 24.19 8.28 3.54
C ALA A 326 23.46 7.70 4.75
N TYR A 327 23.81 6.49 5.15
CA TYR A 327 23.03 5.67 6.07
C TYR A 327 23.53 5.82 7.50
N ALA A 328 22.66 6.31 8.37
CA ALA A 328 22.91 6.47 9.80
C ALA A 328 22.52 5.18 10.54
N PHE A 329 23.46 4.56 11.26
CA PHE A 329 23.23 3.28 11.95
C PHE A 329 24.16 3.06 13.13
N GLY A 330 23.59 2.92 14.34
CA GLY A 330 24.35 2.52 15.53
C GLY A 330 25.23 3.62 16.13
N CYS A 331 26.00 3.23 17.12
CA CYS A 331 26.96 4.03 17.88
C CYS A 331 28.12 3.17 18.33
N SER A 332 29.15 3.01 17.52
CA SER A 332 30.34 2.19 17.85
C SER A 332 31.12 2.75 19.03
N THR A 333 31.14 4.05 19.24
CA THR A 333 31.85 4.72 20.33
C THR A 333 31.29 4.38 21.72
N GLU A 334 30.02 4.04 21.85
CA GLU A 334 29.38 3.60 23.09
C GLU A 334 29.07 2.10 23.09
N GLY A 335 29.42 1.37 22.00
CA GLY A 335 29.12 -0.06 21.87
C GLY A 335 27.62 -0.34 21.65
N ASN A 336 26.83 0.65 21.27
CA ASN A 336 25.40 0.54 20.97
C ASN A 336 25.20 0.38 19.47
N TYR A 337 24.64 -0.74 19.03
CA TYR A 337 24.41 -0.98 17.59
C TYR A 337 22.93 -0.96 17.23
N ASP A 338 22.04 -0.73 18.20
CA ASP A 338 20.60 -0.67 17.99
C ASP A 338 20.01 0.76 18.08
N ARG A 339 20.86 1.76 18.34
CA ARG A 339 20.49 3.18 18.52
C ARG A 339 21.68 4.11 18.32
N TYR A 340 21.46 5.42 18.33
CA TYR A 340 22.52 6.43 18.25
C TYR A 340 23.18 6.70 19.60
N CYS A 341 24.32 7.37 19.59
CA CYS A 341 25.05 7.76 20.78
C CYS A 341 24.24 8.75 21.64
N SER A 342 24.58 8.80 22.92
CA SER A 342 23.91 9.68 23.88
C SER A 342 24.11 11.17 23.58
N ASP A 343 25.21 11.54 22.94
CA ASP A 343 25.55 12.90 22.49
C ASP A 343 24.90 13.27 21.14
N GLY A 344 24.16 12.34 20.53
CA GLY A 344 23.52 12.52 19.22
C GLY A 344 24.40 12.21 18.02
N SER A 345 25.62 11.75 18.22
CA SER A 345 26.42 11.22 17.12
C SER A 345 25.95 9.80 16.73
N TYR A 346 26.33 9.34 15.56
CA TYR A 346 26.06 8.00 15.03
C TYR A 346 27.09 7.58 13.99
N ASP A 347 27.21 6.28 13.75
CA ASP A 347 28.03 5.78 12.66
C ASP A 347 27.38 6.07 11.31
N MET A 348 28.14 6.67 10.38
CA MET A 348 27.72 6.99 9.02
C MET A 348 28.31 5.98 8.04
N TYR A 349 27.45 5.48 7.16
CA TYR A 349 27.83 4.55 6.10
C TYR A 349 27.47 5.13 4.73
N ASP A 350 28.33 4.93 3.73
CA ASP A 350 27.97 5.08 2.32
C ASP A 350 27.31 3.79 1.87
N PHE A 351 25.96 3.83 1.78
CA PHE A 351 25.16 2.71 1.31
C PHE A 351 24.76 2.90 -0.14
N ARG A 352 25.10 1.93 -0.98
CA ARG A 352 24.71 1.91 -2.40
C ARG A 352 24.37 0.49 -2.83
N SER A 353 23.12 0.27 -3.19
CA SER A 353 22.64 -0.93 -3.86
C SER A 353 22.05 -0.55 -5.21
N GLU A 354 22.91 -0.57 -6.21
CA GLU A 354 22.59 -0.07 -7.55
C GLU A 354 22.21 -1.20 -8.51
N ASN A 355 21.50 -0.85 -9.60
CA ASN A 355 21.10 -1.79 -10.64
C ASN A 355 20.30 -3.00 -10.13
N GLU A 356 19.60 -2.84 -9.02
CA GLU A 356 18.69 -3.86 -8.53
C GLU A 356 17.58 -4.12 -9.55
N ARG A 357 17.43 -5.36 -9.93
CA ARG A 357 16.39 -5.79 -10.89
C ARG A 357 15.51 -6.84 -10.24
N ARG A 358 14.21 -6.56 -10.20
CA ARG A 358 13.21 -7.52 -9.77
C ARG A 358 12.22 -7.72 -10.90
N THR A 359 11.96 -8.98 -11.24
CA THR A 359 10.95 -9.34 -12.24
C THR A 359 9.95 -10.28 -11.58
N GLN A 360 8.68 -9.95 -11.67
CA GLN A 360 7.60 -10.80 -11.21
C GLN A 360 6.65 -11.09 -12.36
N GLN A 361 6.37 -12.36 -12.59
CA GLN A 361 5.47 -12.87 -13.62
C GLN A 361 4.41 -13.74 -12.95
N ALA A 362 3.19 -13.68 -13.43
CA ALA A 362 2.12 -14.53 -12.95
C ALA A 362 1.15 -14.88 -14.08
N ALA A 363 0.59 -16.09 -13.99
CA ALA A 363 -0.50 -16.54 -14.84
C ALA A 363 -1.57 -17.19 -13.96
N ARG A 364 -2.84 -16.89 -14.24
CA ARG A 364 -3.99 -17.46 -13.52
C ARG A 364 -5.04 -17.92 -14.51
N LEU A 365 -5.56 -19.12 -14.29
CA LEU A 365 -6.78 -19.61 -14.91
C LEU A 365 -7.82 -19.77 -13.78
N GLN A 366 -9.02 -19.26 -13.99
CA GLN A 366 -10.10 -19.30 -13.02
C GLN A 366 -11.40 -19.73 -13.69
N LEU A 367 -12.15 -20.61 -13.03
CA LEU A 367 -13.51 -20.99 -13.38
C LEU A 367 -14.42 -20.60 -12.22
N LYS A 368 -15.49 -19.87 -12.49
CA LYS A 368 -16.54 -19.51 -11.54
C LYS A 368 -17.87 -20.07 -12.01
N GLY A 369 -18.68 -20.50 -11.08
CA GLY A 369 -20.00 -21.04 -11.46
C GLY A 369 -21.00 -21.06 -10.34
N ARG A 370 -22.27 -21.15 -10.73
CA ARG A 370 -23.39 -21.39 -9.84
C ARG A 370 -23.97 -22.76 -10.10
N ALA A 371 -24.30 -23.47 -9.02
CA ALA A 371 -24.93 -24.78 -9.10
C ALA A 371 -26.02 -24.87 -8.03
N GLN A 372 -26.97 -25.79 -8.22
CA GLN A 372 -28.01 -26.13 -7.22
C GLN A 372 -28.00 -27.62 -6.89
N THR A 373 -28.07 -27.91 -5.62
CA THR A 373 -28.29 -29.31 -5.12
C THR A 373 -29.55 -29.32 -4.27
N GLY A 374 -30.67 -29.67 -4.89
CA GLY A 374 -31.99 -29.53 -4.28
C GLY A 374 -32.35 -28.08 -3.99
N ALA A 375 -32.55 -27.71 -2.73
CA ALA A 375 -32.85 -26.35 -2.30
C ALA A 375 -31.59 -25.52 -1.99
N VAL A 376 -30.39 -26.12 -2.04
CA VAL A 376 -29.13 -25.46 -1.68
C VAL A 376 -28.47 -24.90 -2.93
N ALA A 377 -28.09 -23.62 -2.88
CA ALA A 377 -27.35 -22.97 -3.95
C ALA A 377 -25.86 -22.88 -3.60
N HIS A 378 -25.02 -23.04 -4.61
CA HIS A 378 -23.57 -23.04 -4.52
C HIS A 378 -23.00 -21.94 -5.41
N ASP A 379 -22.08 -21.11 -4.89
CA ASP A 379 -21.22 -20.24 -5.68
C ASP A 379 -19.79 -20.82 -5.65
N LEU A 380 -19.43 -21.49 -6.73
CA LEU A 380 -18.20 -22.26 -6.87
C LEU A 380 -17.09 -21.45 -7.51
N GLY A 381 -15.86 -21.59 -6.98
CA GLY A 381 -14.65 -21.04 -7.57
C GLY A 381 -13.53 -22.06 -7.62
N PHE A 382 -12.90 -22.18 -8.79
CA PHE A 382 -11.71 -23.01 -9.01
C PHE A 382 -10.64 -22.15 -9.64
N SER A 383 -9.41 -22.22 -9.14
CA SER A 383 -8.31 -21.49 -9.79
C SER A 383 -7.00 -22.24 -9.73
N VAL A 384 -6.21 -22.05 -10.80
CA VAL A 384 -4.81 -22.47 -10.88
C VAL A 384 -4.01 -21.21 -11.14
N MET A 385 -2.99 -20.96 -10.33
CA MET A 385 -2.09 -19.82 -10.49
C MET A 385 -0.64 -20.30 -10.45
N THR A 386 0.19 -19.76 -11.34
CA THR A 386 1.63 -19.88 -11.23
C THR A 386 2.25 -18.51 -11.15
N SER A 387 3.29 -18.36 -10.35
CA SER A 387 4.07 -17.13 -10.29
C SER A 387 5.56 -17.41 -10.24
N GLN A 388 6.34 -16.45 -10.75
CA GLN A 388 7.79 -16.48 -10.70
C GLN A 388 8.32 -15.10 -10.31
N VAL A 389 9.23 -15.08 -9.36
CA VAL A 389 10.00 -13.90 -8.94
C VAL A 389 11.46 -14.15 -9.25
N ARG A 390 12.12 -13.18 -9.87
CA ARG A 390 13.57 -13.18 -10.11
C ARG A 390 14.17 -11.90 -9.59
N ASN A 391 15.06 -11.98 -8.60
CA ASN A 391 15.80 -10.85 -8.07
C ASN A 391 17.27 -11.00 -8.51
N ARG A 392 17.80 -9.92 -9.09
CA ARG A 392 19.18 -9.82 -9.56
C ARG A 392 19.79 -8.54 -9.02
N PHE A 393 20.83 -8.72 -8.26
CA PHE A 393 21.58 -7.66 -7.62
C PHE A 393 23.05 -7.75 -8.01
N GLN A 394 23.78 -6.68 -7.80
CA GLN A 394 25.22 -6.65 -7.77
C GLN A 394 25.73 -6.55 -6.33
N ASN A 395 27.01 -6.60 -6.11
CA ASN A 395 27.59 -6.22 -4.80
C ASN A 395 27.19 -4.79 -4.49
N GLN A 396 27.10 -4.49 -3.22
CA GLN A 396 26.69 -3.19 -2.69
C GLN A 396 27.84 -2.54 -1.90
N ALA A 397 27.80 -1.22 -1.78
CA ALA A 397 28.60 -0.50 -0.80
C ALA A 397 27.83 -0.47 0.52
N TYR A 398 28.50 -0.79 1.60
CA TYR A 398 28.04 -0.58 2.98
C TYR A 398 29.27 -0.27 3.84
N ASN A 399 29.89 0.87 3.51
CA ASN A 399 31.21 1.22 4.03
C ASN A 399 31.07 2.30 5.09
N TRP A 400 31.70 2.10 6.23
CA TRP A 400 31.78 3.11 7.27
C TRP A 400 32.64 4.30 6.79
N VAL A 401 32.09 5.51 6.90
CA VAL A 401 32.73 6.73 6.38
C VAL A 401 32.94 7.81 7.43
N GLY A 402 32.69 7.48 8.71
CA GLY A 402 32.89 8.42 9.81
C GLY A 402 31.66 8.54 10.69
N TYR A 403 31.58 9.66 11.41
CA TYR A 403 30.48 9.92 12.34
C TYR A 403 29.56 11.03 11.81
N GLY A 404 28.25 10.79 11.89
CA GLY A 404 27.22 11.77 11.65
C GLY A 404 26.76 12.45 12.94
N GLN A 405 25.87 13.44 12.82
CA GLN A 405 25.24 14.13 13.95
C GLN A 405 23.75 14.33 13.68
N VAL A 406 22.89 14.19 14.69
CA VAL A 406 21.40 14.21 14.57
C VAL A 406 20.84 15.56 14.10
N ASP A 407 21.63 16.60 14.08
CA ASP A 407 21.26 17.89 13.48
C ASP A 407 21.52 17.97 11.96
N GLY A 408 22.13 16.92 11.38
CA GLY A 408 22.44 16.83 9.95
C GLY A 408 23.60 17.73 9.50
N SER A 409 24.42 18.25 10.43
CA SER A 409 25.53 19.17 10.13
C SER A 409 26.83 18.49 9.77
N ALA A 410 27.05 17.26 10.24
CA ALA A 410 28.30 16.54 10.02
C ALA A 410 28.46 16.11 8.55
N ILE A 411 29.67 16.31 8.03
CA ILE A 411 30.05 15.94 6.66
C ILE A 411 31.15 14.88 6.73
N THR A 412 30.96 13.80 5.97
CA THR A 412 31.90 12.68 5.85
C THR A 412 32.39 12.52 4.40
N PRO A 413 33.52 11.86 4.17
CA PRO A 413 33.91 11.43 2.82
C PRO A 413 32.93 10.38 2.28
N GLU A 414 32.97 10.11 0.98
CA GLU A 414 32.30 8.96 0.36
C GLU A 414 33.23 7.75 0.26
N ASP A 415 32.65 6.56 0.27
CA ASP A 415 33.31 5.32 -0.13
C ASP A 415 32.31 4.41 -0.90
N PRO A 416 32.20 4.60 -2.22
CA PRO A 416 31.27 3.84 -3.06
C PRO A 416 31.77 2.44 -3.41
N SER A 417 32.85 1.95 -2.80
CA SER A 417 33.45 0.64 -3.12
C SER A 417 32.46 -0.50 -2.86
N LEU A 418 32.23 -1.37 -3.83
CA LEU A 418 31.27 -2.48 -3.74
C LEU A 418 31.88 -3.65 -2.97
N THR A 419 31.91 -3.55 -1.65
CA THR A 419 32.60 -4.46 -0.71
C THR A 419 31.72 -5.54 -0.10
N THR A 420 30.39 -5.39 -0.20
CA THR A 420 29.45 -6.29 0.47
C THR A 420 28.64 -7.08 -0.56
N GLU A 421 28.55 -8.40 -0.40
CA GLU A 421 27.73 -9.25 -1.25
C GLU A 421 26.25 -9.03 -0.98
N SER A 422 25.45 -9.12 -2.03
CA SER A 422 24.01 -9.23 -1.96
C SER A 422 23.58 -10.66 -2.33
N THR A 423 22.27 -10.94 -2.34
CA THR A 423 21.75 -12.28 -2.62
C THR A 423 20.81 -12.28 -3.80
N ASN A 424 21.18 -12.94 -4.87
CA ASN A 424 20.30 -13.24 -6.00
C ASN A 424 19.32 -14.33 -5.62
N ARG A 425 18.06 -14.22 -6.09
CA ARG A 425 17.00 -15.16 -5.74
C ARG A 425 16.07 -15.41 -6.92
N ASP A 426 15.72 -16.68 -7.13
CA ASP A 426 14.62 -17.15 -7.95
C ASP A 426 13.58 -17.83 -7.05
N GLU A 427 12.31 -17.52 -7.27
CA GLU A 427 11.21 -18.15 -6.56
C GLU A 427 10.09 -18.49 -7.53
N ARG A 428 9.49 -19.66 -7.41
CA ARG A 428 8.37 -20.13 -8.21
C ARG A 428 7.29 -20.69 -7.32
N SER A 429 6.05 -20.39 -7.64
CA SER A 429 4.89 -21.03 -7.00
C SER A 429 3.93 -21.61 -8.03
N LEU A 430 3.28 -22.71 -7.64
CA LEU A 430 2.13 -23.28 -8.32
C LEU A 430 1.03 -23.50 -7.28
N GLU A 431 -0.12 -22.88 -7.49
CA GLU A 431 -1.20 -22.81 -6.54
C GLU A 431 -2.50 -23.35 -7.16
N PHE A 432 -3.21 -24.18 -6.40
CA PHE A 432 -4.53 -24.69 -6.71
C PHE A 432 -5.48 -24.22 -5.62
N ALA A 433 -6.60 -23.62 -5.97
CA ALA A 433 -7.60 -23.21 -4.99
C ALA A 433 -8.99 -23.66 -5.42
N VAL A 434 -9.77 -24.08 -4.44
CA VAL A 434 -11.18 -24.37 -4.55
C VAL A 434 -11.94 -23.69 -3.43
N GLN A 435 -13.10 -23.13 -3.76
CA GLN A 435 -13.97 -22.46 -2.79
C GLN A 435 -15.43 -22.63 -3.17
N ASP A 436 -16.29 -22.62 -2.13
CA ASP A 436 -17.74 -22.71 -2.28
C ASP A 436 -18.42 -21.84 -1.22
N ALA A 437 -19.33 -20.98 -1.67
CA ALA A 437 -20.28 -20.31 -0.79
C ALA A 437 -21.63 -21.05 -0.88
N ILE A 438 -21.97 -21.79 0.15
CA ILE A 438 -23.12 -22.70 0.21
C ILE A 438 -24.30 -21.98 0.87
N ARG A 439 -25.28 -21.56 0.07
CA ARG A 439 -26.51 -20.91 0.55
C ARG A 439 -27.56 -21.97 0.89
N TRP A 440 -27.74 -22.23 2.18
CA TRP A 440 -28.70 -23.17 2.69
C TRP A 440 -30.15 -22.65 2.63
N ASN A 441 -30.28 -21.34 2.80
CA ASN A 441 -31.53 -20.59 2.64
C ASN A 441 -31.21 -19.08 2.49
N GLU A 442 -32.23 -18.22 2.42
CA GLU A 442 -32.06 -16.78 2.27
C GLU A 442 -31.28 -16.09 3.40
N ARG A 443 -31.13 -16.73 4.55
CA ARG A 443 -30.50 -16.14 5.74
C ARG A 443 -29.19 -16.77 6.13
N PHE A 444 -28.98 -18.05 5.81
CA PHE A 444 -27.81 -18.80 6.29
C PHE A 444 -26.94 -19.28 5.14
N THR A 445 -25.66 -18.88 5.17
CA THR A 445 -24.64 -19.27 4.21
C THR A 445 -23.42 -19.80 4.95
N THR A 446 -22.86 -20.91 4.50
CA THR A 446 -21.54 -21.40 4.93
C THR A 446 -20.55 -21.28 3.80
N TRP A 447 -19.28 -21.12 4.17
CA TRP A 447 -18.20 -20.83 3.25
C TRP A 447 -17.06 -21.79 3.49
N VAL A 448 -16.56 -22.40 2.46
CA VAL A 448 -15.41 -23.30 2.53
C VAL A 448 -14.40 -22.94 1.46
N GLY A 449 -13.13 -23.03 1.79
CA GLY A 449 -12.05 -22.79 0.86
C GLY A 449 -10.82 -23.61 1.22
N LEU A 450 -10.12 -24.07 0.20
CA LEU A 450 -8.86 -24.77 0.34
C LEU A 450 -7.90 -24.31 -0.75
N ARG A 451 -6.67 -23.99 -0.34
CA ARG A 451 -5.56 -23.70 -1.28
C ARG A 451 -4.40 -24.63 -1.01
N HIS A 452 -3.87 -25.22 -2.07
CA HIS A 452 -2.64 -25.99 -2.06
C HIS A 452 -1.59 -25.25 -2.87
N THR A 453 -0.42 -24.98 -2.27
CA THR A 453 0.69 -24.23 -2.88
C THR A 453 1.94 -25.09 -2.87
N ARG A 454 2.60 -25.20 -4.01
CA ARG A 454 3.97 -25.69 -4.13
C ARG A 454 4.87 -24.50 -4.35
N LEU A 455 5.87 -24.36 -3.52
CA LEU A 455 6.82 -23.25 -3.54
C LEU A 455 8.23 -23.81 -3.68
N SER A 456 8.98 -23.29 -4.65
CA SER A 456 10.43 -23.55 -4.76
C SER A 456 11.19 -22.23 -4.74
N ARG A 457 12.35 -22.21 -4.11
CA ARG A 457 13.22 -21.05 -4.02
C ARG A 457 14.68 -21.45 -4.11
N ASP A 458 15.43 -20.77 -4.97
CA ASP A 458 16.86 -20.86 -5.09
C ASP A 458 17.48 -19.50 -4.80
N SER A 459 18.59 -19.46 -4.07
CA SER A 459 19.36 -18.25 -3.87
C SER A 459 20.87 -18.51 -3.87
N VAL A 460 21.62 -17.48 -4.23
CA VAL A 460 23.08 -17.52 -4.29
C VAL A 460 23.64 -16.12 -4.07
N GLY A 461 24.75 -15.99 -3.39
CA GLY A 461 25.49 -14.72 -3.26
C GLY A 461 25.87 -14.14 -4.62
N THR A 462 26.02 -12.82 -4.70
CA THR A 462 26.45 -12.13 -5.92
C THR A 462 27.85 -12.50 -6.37
N ASP A 463 28.66 -13.02 -5.45
CA ASP A 463 29.99 -13.62 -5.69
C ASP A 463 29.93 -15.12 -6.04
N GLY A 464 28.74 -15.72 -6.12
CA GLY A 464 28.53 -17.15 -6.37
C GLY A 464 28.61 -18.02 -5.10
N SER A 465 28.82 -17.42 -3.93
CA SER A 465 28.92 -18.14 -2.65
C SER A 465 27.55 -18.61 -2.13
N SER A 466 27.59 -19.56 -1.21
CA SER A 466 26.46 -20.00 -0.38
C SER A 466 25.17 -20.28 -1.18
N PRO A 467 25.20 -21.15 -2.21
CA PRO A 467 23.98 -21.51 -2.92
C PRO A 467 23.03 -22.26 -1.98
N THR A 468 21.76 -21.88 -1.98
CA THR A 468 20.71 -22.51 -1.19
C THR A 468 19.49 -22.77 -2.04
N GLY A 469 18.79 -23.86 -1.77
CA GLY A 469 17.55 -24.22 -2.44
C GLY A 469 16.58 -24.87 -1.46
N TYR A 470 15.30 -24.66 -1.68
CA TYR A 470 14.29 -25.36 -0.92
C TYR A 470 12.98 -25.48 -1.69
N ASP A 471 12.26 -26.58 -1.42
CA ASP A 471 10.93 -26.87 -1.95
C ASP A 471 9.98 -27.20 -0.81
N GLU A 472 8.78 -26.62 -0.86
CA GLU A 472 7.76 -26.85 0.16
C GLU A 472 6.37 -26.96 -0.46
N SER A 473 5.52 -27.79 0.15
CA SER A 473 4.10 -27.91 -0.20
C SER A 473 3.24 -27.55 1.01
N LEU A 474 2.32 -26.61 0.81
CA LEU A 474 1.52 -25.97 1.84
C LEU A 474 0.04 -26.12 1.53
N THR A 475 -0.78 -26.36 2.53
CA THR A 475 -2.24 -26.34 2.38
C THR A 475 -2.84 -25.42 3.43
N THR A 476 -3.67 -24.47 2.98
CA THR A 476 -4.33 -23.48 3.82
C THR A 476 -5.85 -23.62 3.69
N PRO A 477 -6.55 -24.03 4.77
CA PRO A 477 -8.00 -24.04 4.83
C PRO A 477 -8.56 -22.69 5.24
N TRP A 478 -9.80 -22.42 4.82
CA TRP A 478 -10.62 -21.31 5.30
C TRP A 478 -12.07 -21.73 5.40
N LEU A 479 -12.72 -21.41 6.51
CA LEU A 479 -14.10 -21.76 6.81
C LEU A 479 -14.83 -20.55 7.38
N ALA A 480 -16.09 -20.34 6.99
CA ALA A 480 -16.92 -19.33 7.62
C ALA A 480 -18.41 -19.72 7.61
N ALA A 481 -19.16 -19.04 8.45
CA ALA A 481 -20.61 -19.06 8.45
C ALA A 481 -21.14 -17.64 8.60
N SER A 482 -22.22 -17.32 7.90
CA SER A 482 -22.88 -16.04 7.99
C SER A 482 -24.39 -16.22 8.14
N TYR A 483 -25.00 -15.33 8.94
CA TYR A 483 -26.45 -15.32 9.18
C TYR A 483 -27.02 -13.92 9.07
N SER A 484 -27.94 -13.73 8.11
CA SER A 484 -28.68 -12.48 7.89
C SER A 484 -29.91 -12.46 8.82
N PHE A 485 -29.81 -11.72 9.93
CA PHE A 485 -30.89 -11.66 10.93
C PHE A 485 -31.96 -10.63 10.61
N ALA A 486 -31.64 -9.65 9.74
CA ALA A 486 -32.57 -8.68 9.18
C ALA A 486 -32.09 -8.23 7.79
N PRO A 487 -32.96 -7.62 6.94
CA PRO A 487 -32.53 -7.05 5.68
C PRO A 487 -31.36 -6.06 5.85
N GLY A 488 -30.27 -6.27 5.12
CA GLY A 488 -29.05 -5.44 5.23
C GLY A 488 -28.22 -5.68 6.48
N HIS A 489 -28.56 -6.62 7.36
CA HIS A 489 -27.83 -6.90 8.61
C HIS A 489 -27.38 -8.35 8.70
N GLN A 490 -26.12 -8.56 9.02
CA GLN A 490 -25.49 -9.87 9.04
C GLN A 490 -24.53 -10.03 10.22
N VAL A 491 -24.49 -11.22 10.79
CA VAL A 491 -23.39 -11.69 11.67
C VAL A 491 -22.62 -12.79 10.96
N TYR A 492 -21.33 -12.90 11.24
CA TYR A 492 -20.49 -13.95 10.68
C TYR A 492 -19.41 -14.40 11.66
N ALA A 493 -18.95 -15.63 11.46
CA ALA A 493 -17.76 -16.15 12.09
C ALA A 493 -16.87 -16.79 11.02
N SER A 494 -15.57 -16.62 11.12
CA SER A 494 -14.61 -17.23 10.20
C SER A 494 -13.36 -17.74 10.91
N TYR A 495 -12.77 -18.78 10.32
CA TYR A 495 -11.47 -19.31 10.63
C TYR A 495 -10.63 -19.40 9.36
N GLY A 496 -9.38 -18.96 9.44
CA GLY A 496 -8.44 -19.02 8.31
C GLY A 496 -7.01 -19.22 8.76
N GLU A 497 -6.22 -19.81 7.87
CA GLU A 497 -4.78 -19.93 8.03
C GLU A 497 -4.07 -19.06 7.00
N GLY A 498 -2.88 -18.57 7.35
CA GLY A 498 -1.93 -17.93 6.47
C GLY A 498 -0.57 -18.60 6.61
N VAL A 499 0.25 -18.50 5.61
CA VAL A 499 1.58 -19.13 5.61
C VAL A 499 2.63 -18.15 5.13
N GLU A 500 3.74 -18.10 5.86
CA GLU A 500 4.96 -17.39 5.48
C GLU A 500 6.09 -18.39 5.27
N SER A 501 6.87 -18.22 4.21
CA SER A 501 8.11 -18.95 4.05
C SER A 501 9.26 -18.14 4.67
N GLN A 502 10.03 -18.74 5.57
CA GLN A 502 11.12 -18.08 6.27
C GLN A 502 12.45 -18.77 5.95
N ILE A 503 13.44 -17.98 5.58
CA ILE A 503 14.81 -18.42 5.36
C ILE A 503 15.71 -17.68 6.33
N VAL A 504 16.64 -18.39 6.96
CA VAL A 504 17.70 -17.79 7.75
C VAL A 504 18.60 -16.97 6.82
N PRO A 505 18.93 -15.72 7.16
CA PRO A 505 19.77 -14.89 6.31
C PRO A 505 21.07 -15.60 5.91
N ASN A 506 21.46 -15.45 4.63
CA ASN A 506 22.65 -16.11 4.09
C ASN A 506 23.95 -15.40 4.48
N LYS A 507 24.21 -15.36 5.80
CA LYS A 507 25.37 -14.72 6.43
C LYS A 507 26.07 -15.71 7.35
N ALA A 508 27.00 -16.50 6.81
CA ALA A 508 27.68 -17.58 7.52
C ALA A 508 28.43 -17.12 8.78
N GLY A 509 28.93 -15.88 8.83
CA GLY A 509 29.54 -15.30 10.03
C GLY A 509 28.57 -14.98 11.16
N GLN A 510 27.29 -14.83 10.86
CA GLN A 510 26.25 -14.43 11.81
C GLN A 510 25.31 -15.58 12.19
N TYR A 511 25.07 -16.52 11.27
CA TYR A 511 24.18 -17.65 11.48
C TYR A 511 24.90 -18.98 11.25
N SER A 512 24.79 -19.91 12.20
CA SER A 512 25.35 -21.26 12.06
C SER A 512 24.64 -22.11 11.01
N ASN A 513 23.38 -21.78 10.71
CA ASN A 513 22.55 -22.38 9.67
C ASN A 513 22.16 -21.35 8.59
N ALA A 514 23.11 -20.49 8.18
CA ALA A 514 22.90 -19.49 7.16
C ALA A 514 22.29 -20.08 5.89
N GLY A 515 21.27 -19.41 5.32
CA GLY A 515 20.59 -19.82 4.10
C GLY A 515 19.63 -21.01 4.23
N VAL A 516 19.55 -21.66 5.39
CA VAL A 516 18.64 -22.78 5.60
C VAL A 516 17.20 -22.28 5.69
N ALA A 517 16.28 -22.93 4.97
CA ALA A 517 14.85 -22.69 5.10
C ALA A 517 14.34 -23.25 6.44
N LEU A 518 13.64 -22.42 7.21
CA LEU A 518 12.85 -22.89 8.33
C LEU A 518 11.54 -23.50 7.84
N PRO A 519 10.93 -24.47 8.53
CA PRO A 519 9.57 -24.89 8.23
C PRO A 519 8.64 -23.69 8.15
N SER A 520 7.60 -23.74 7.31
CA SER A 520 6.72 -22.58 7.11
C SER A 520 6.04 -22.12 8.41
N LEU A 521 5.95 -20.79 8.56
CA LEU A 521 5.23 -20.17 9.67
C LEU A 521 3.73 -20.18 9.38
N LYS A 522 2.97 -21.08 10.00
CA LYS A 522 1.51 -21.13 9.88
C LYS A 522 0.85 -20.23 10.91
N SER A 523 0.30 -19.12 10.45
CA SER A 523 -0.54 -18.23 11.24
C SER A 523 -1.99 -18.69 11.23
N LYS A 524 -2.70 -18.51 12.35
CA LYS A 524 -4.12 -18.88 12.51
C LYS A 524 -4.93 -17.67 12.91
N GLN A 525 -6.13 -17.53 12.35
CA GLN A 525 -7.05 -16.46 12.68
C GLN A 525 -8.44 -16.98 12.98
N TRP A 526 -9.05 -16.40 14.02
CA TRP A 526 -10.49 -16.44 14.28
C TRP A 526 -11.02 -15.01 14.15
N GLU A 527 -12.19 -14.87 13.53
CA GLU A 527 -12.90 -13.60 13.42
C GLU A 527 -14.39 -13.80 13.64
N LEU A 528 -15.00 -12.92 14.44
CA LEU A 528 -16.43 -12.82 14.66
C LEU A 528 -16.86 -11.40 14.34
N GLY A 529 -17.73 -11.23 13.36
CA GLY A 529 -18.14 -9.91 12.90
C GLY A 529 -19.65 -9.73 12.81
N ILE A 530 -20.05 -8.47 12.88
CA ILE A 530 -21.40 -8.02 12.65
C ILE A 530 -21.36 -6.76 11.77
N ARG A 531 -22.29 -6.63 10.86
CA ARG A 531 -22.42 -5.46 9.98
C ARG A 531 -23.86 -5.15 9.64
N GLY A 532 -24.11 -3.92 9.27
CA GLY A 532 -25.42 -3.46 8.88
C GLY A 532 -25.38 -2.29 7.92
N GLU A 533 -26.44 -2.17 7.10
CA GLU A 533 -26.68 -1.05 6.21
C GLU A 533 -28.17 -0.73 6.22
N ALA A 534 -28.52 0.50 6.62
CA ALA A 534 -29.89 1.03 6.58
C ALA A 534 -29.87 2.56 6.55
N ASP A 535 -30.77 3.17 5.78
CA ASP A 535 -31.07 4.61 5.80
C ASP A 535 -29.84 5.54 5.71
N GLY A 536 -28.88 5.21 4.83
CA GLY A 536 -27.65 5.99 4.65
C GLY A 536 -26.59 5.74 5.73
N TRP A 537 -26.80 4.78 6.63
CA TRP A 537 -25.84 4.36 7.63
C TRP A 537 -25.32 2.97 7.32
N LYS A 538 -24.01 2.86 7.13
CA LYS A 538 -23.24 1.61 6.99
C LYS A 538 -22.33 1.48 8.18
N TRP A 539 -22.32 0.32 8.80
CA TRP A 539 -21.46 0.05 9.94
C TRP A 539 -21.01 -1.41 9.98
N GLN A 540 -19.84 -1.62 10.57
CA GLN A 540 -19.34 -2.95 10.85
C GLN A 540 -18.52 -2.95 12.14
N ALA A 541 -18.52 -4.08 12.83
CA ALA A 541 -17.63 -4.35 13.95
C ALA A 541 -17.17 -5.80 13.89
N ALA A 542 -15.91 -6.05 14.26
CA ALA A 542 -15.36 -7.41 14.31
C ALA A 542 -14.42 -7.55 15.50
N TRP A 543 -14.54 -8.68 16.17
CA TRP A 543 -13.51 -9.20 17.05
C TRP A 543 -12.64 -10.17 16.25
N PHE A 544 -11.32 -10.10 16.47
CA PHE A 544 -10.36 -11.02 15.85
C PHE A 544 -9.30 -11.48 16.84
N ARG A 545 -8.72 -12.66 16.56
CA ARG A 545 -7.50 -13.18 17.20
C ARG A 545 -6.63 -13.80 16.13
N ILE A 546 -5.40 -13.30 16.00
CA ILE A 546 -4.37 -13.81 15.09
C ILE A 546 -3.20 -14.30 15.93
N GLU A 547 -2.74 -15.52 15.66
CA GLU A 547 -1.54 -16.10 16.26
C GLU A 547 -0.54 -16.40 15.15
N ARG A 548 0.67 -15.82 15.27
CA ARG A 548 1.77 -15.98 14.32
C ARG A 548 2.98 -16.57 15.02
N PRO A 549 3.51 -17.73 14.58
CA PRO A 549 4.83 -18.19 15.04
C PRO A 549 5.90 -17.14 14.74
N MET A 550 6.90 -17.03 15.61
CA MET A 550 8.00 -16.07 15.47
C MET A 550 9.34 -16.82 15.41
N THR A 551 10.37 -16.12 14.97
CA THR A 551 11.74 -16.62 14.92
C THR A 551 12.64 -15.77 15.81
N ASN A 552 13.84 -16.26 16.13
CA ASN A 552 14.88 -15.53 16.83
C ASN A 552 15.81 -14.75 15.90
N LEU A 553 15.49 -14.58 14.61
CA LEU A 553 16.40 -13.99 13.64
C LEU A 553 16.79 -12.54 13.98
N ASP A 554 15.85 -11.75 14.53
CA ASP A 554 16.15 -10.38 14.98
C ASP A 554 17.07 -10.37 16.21
N ALA A 555 16.94 -11.34 17.13
CA ALA A 555 17.84 -11.52 18.23
C ALA A 555 19.25 -11.92 17.75
N CYS A 556 19.32 -12.87 16.82
CA CYS A 556 20.58 -13.29 16.19
C CYS A 556 21.26 -12.14 15.46
N ALA A 557 20.51 -11.25 14.83
CA ALA A 557 21.05 -10.10 14.10
C ALA A 557 21.86 -9.13 14.99
N ARG A 558 21.65 -9.16 16.31
CA ARG A 558 22.36 -8.33 17.29
C ARG A 558 23.59 -9.00 17.89
N LEU A 559 23.81 -10.28 17.63
CA LEU A 559 24.95 -11.03 18.11
C LEU A 559 26.09 -10.97 17.08
N PHE A 560 27.11 -10.16 17.32
CA PHE A 560 28.23 -9.96 16.39
C PHE A 560 29.44 -10.89 16.63
N THR A 561 29.48 -11.64 17.75
CA THR A 561 30.67 -12.35 18.19
C THR A 561 30.62 -13.87 18.05
N THR A 562 29.41 -14.46 17.91
CA THR A 562 29.23 -15.91 17.75
C THR A 562 28.10 -16.20 16.80
N PRO A 563 28.26 -17.13 15.83
CA PRO A 563 27.17 -17.53 14.96
C PRO A 563 25.97 -18.05 15.76
N CYS A 564 24.78 -17.51 15.49
CA CYS A 564 23.53 -17.84 16.14
C CYS A 564 22.77 -18.87 15.31
N LEU A 565 22.10 -19.85 15.94
CA LEU A 565 21.20 -20.76 15.24
C LEU A 565 19.85 -20.08 14.99
N GLY A 566 19.53 -19.79 13.74
CA GLY A 566 18.23 -19.29 13.34
C GLY A 566 17.15 -20.36 13.49
N GLN A 567 16.11 -20.11 14.28
CA GLN A 567 15.05 -21.08 14.58
C GLN A 567 13.76 -20.41 15.02
N TYR A 568 12.70 -21.21 15.20
CA TYR A 568 11.48 -20.74 15.85
C TYR A 568 11.72 -20.32 17.28
N ASP A 569 11.01 -19.26 17.70
CA ASP A 569 11.13 -18.69 19.04
C ASP A 569 9.80 -18.08 19.51
N GLY A 570 8.87 -18.93 19.94
CA GLY A 570 7.58 -18.52 20.45
C GLY A 570 6.61 -17.99 19.38
N SER A 571 5.68 -17.12 19.78
CA SER A 571 4.64 -16.57 18.92
C SER A 571 4.32 -15.10 19.25
N ALA A 572 3.71 -14.40 18.30
CA ALA A 572 3.03 -13.13 18.50
C ALA A 572 1.51 -13.37 18.42
N VAL A 573 0.78 -12.93 19.44
CA VAL A 573 -0.69 -13.01 19.50
C VAL A 573 -1.27 -11.61 19.49
N HIS A 574 -2.01 -11.29 18.43
CA HIS A 574 -2.73 -10.02 18.29
C HIS A 574 -4.23 -10.31 18.29
N GLN A 575 -4.95 -9.74 19.26
CA GLN A 575 -6.39 -9.83 19.36
C GLN A 575 -6.98 -8.45 19.60
N GLY A 576 -8.19 -8.23 19.09
CA GLY A 576 -8.75 -6.90 19.22
C GLY A 576 -10.20 -6.78 18.76
N LEU A 577 -10.71 -5.57 18.92
CA LEU A 577 -11.99 -5.13 18.38
C LEU A 577 -11.74 -4.03 17.39
N GLU A 578 -12.30 -4.15 16.20
CA GLU A 578 -12.34 -3.06 15.23
C GLU A 578 -13.79 -2.71 14.90
N ALA A 579 -14.04 -1.43 14.67
CA ALA A 579 -15.34 -0.96 14.20
C ALA A 579 -15.15 0.17 13.19
N SER A 580 -16.02 0.24 12.20
CA SER A 580 -16.09 1.34 11.26
C SER A 580 -17.54 1.71 10.95
N THR A 581 -17.74 2.97 10.60
CA THR A 581 -19.05 3.52 10.27
C THR A 581 -18.94 4.55 9.16
N GLN A 582 -19.95 4.57 8.30
CA GLN A 582 -20.20 5.62 7.31
C GLN A 582 -21.65 6.04 7.45
N TRP A 583 -21.89 7.31 7.69
CA TRP A 583 -23.22 7.86 7.83
C TRP A 583 -23.39 9.09 6.97
N THR A 584 -24.47 9.11 6.19
CA THR A 584 -24.81 10.23 5.30
C THR A 584 -26.27 10.58 5.54
N GLN A 585 -26.53 11.81 6.05
CA GLN A 585 -27.87 12.32 6.24
C GLN A 585 -27.91 13.82 5.96
N GLY A 586 -28.77 14.23 5.03
CA GLY A 586 -28.92 15.62 4.63
C GLY A 586 -27.60 16.22 4.12
N ALA A 587 -27.11 17.25 4.80
CA ALA A 587 -25.87 17.94 4.44
C ALA A 587 -24.60 17.31 5.05
N TRP A 588 -24.73 16.31 5.91
CA TRP A 588 -23.61 15.71 6.64
C TRP A 588 -23.20 14.35 6.11
N ARG A 589 -21.90 14.11 6.04
CA ARG A 589 -21.27 12.79 5.87
C ARG A 589 -20.24 12.60 6.96
N LEU A 590 -20.34 11.51 7.68
CA LEU A 590 -19.41 11.11 8.74
C LEU A 590 -18.85 9.73 8.42
N ASP A 591 -17.53 9.63 8.40
CA ASP A 591 -16.80 8.37 8.26
C ASP A 591 -15.92 8.20 9.50
N GLY A 592 -15.86 7.00 10.07
CA GLY A 592 -15.04 6.76 11.24
C GLY A 592 -14.66 5.32 11.42
N GLY A 593 -13.54 5.09 12.08
CA GLY A 593 -13.07 3.76 12.45
C GLY A 593 -12.19 3.79 13.68
N ILE A 594 -12.30 2.73 14.49
CA ILE A 594 -11.48 2.51 15.69
C ILE A 594 -10.95 1.08 15.69
N LEU A 595 -9.71 0.92 16.11
CA LEU A 595 -9.11 -0.36 16.46
C LEU A 595 -8.69 -0.32 17.94
N LEU A 596 -9.11 -1.31 18.71
CA LEU A 596 -8.62 -1.62 20.05
C LEU A 596 -7.81 -2.90 19.95
N LEU A 597 -6.51 -2.86 20.25
CA LEU A 597 -5.58 -3.96 19.99
C LEU A 597 -4.83 -4.37 21.25
N ASP A 598 -4.93 -5.65 21.62
CA ASP A 598 -4.04 -6.33 22.57
C ASP A 598 -3.07 -7.23 21.78
N ALA A 599 -1.82 -6.79 21.69
CA ALA A 599 -0.75 -7.48 20.96
C ALA A 599 0.35 -7.87 21.94
N LYS A 600 0.78 -9.13 21.93
CA LYS A 600 1.79 -9.67 22.86
C LYS A 600 2.71 -10.67 22.20
N ARG A 601 3.98 -10.61 22.54
CA ARG A 601 4.99 -11.64 22.32
C ARG A 601 4.85 -12.72 23.39
N GLN A 602 4.99 -13.99 23.05
CA GLN A 602 4.83 -15.12 23.98
C GLN A 602 5.83 -16.23 23.65
N GLY A 603 6.36 -16.88 24.70
CA GLY A 603 7.17 -18.09 24.60
C GLY A 603 8.54 -17.89 23.95
N SER A 604 9.08 -16.68 23.89
CA SER A 604 10.45 -16.43 23.44
C SER A 604 11.45 -16.98 24.46
N ILE A 605 12.40 -17.79 23.98
CA ILE A 605 13.53 -18.31 24.73
C ILE A 605 14.75 -17.43 24.49
N ALA A 606 14.95 -16.97 23.26
CA ALA A 606 16.07 -16.11 22.90
C ALA A 606 15.98 -14.72 23.57
N GLU A 607 14.76 -14.20 23.78
CA GLU A 607 14.51 -12.89 24.36
C GLU A 607 13.42 -12.95 25.44
N PRO A 608 13.64 -13.56 26.60
CA PRO A 608 12.62 -13.76 27.63
C PRO A 608 11.96 -12.46 28.13
N ALA A 609 12.69 -11.34 28.11
CA ALA A 609 12.18 -10.01 28.50
C ALA A 609 11.05 -9.49 27.56
N THR A 610 10.92 -10.04 26.36
CA THR A 610 9.86 -9.67 25.40
C THR A 610 8.54 -10.36 25.70
N ASN A 611 8.53 -11.43 26.51
CA ASN A 611 7.34 -12.19 26.81
C ASN A 611 6.31 -11.37 27.58
N GLY A 612 5.08 -11.36 27.11
CA GLY A 612 3.99 -10.54 27.64
C GLY A 612 4.03 -9.09 27.19
N GLN A 613 5.12 -8.65 26.55
CA GLN A 613 5.28 -7.28 26.08
C GLN A 613 4.62 -7.07 24.72
N ARG A 614 4.26 -5.81 24.48
CA ARG A 614 3.71 -5.34 23.20
C ARG A 614 4.85 -5.17 22.20
N PRO A 615 4.72 -5.68 20.98
CA PRO A 615 5.71 -5.44 19.94
C PRO A 615 5.96 -3.94 19.69
N PRO A 616 7.20 -3.54 19.35
CA PRO A 616 7.51 -2.16 18.97
C PRO A 616 6.58 -1.62 17.88
N ASN A 617 6.35 -0.33 17.88
CA ASN A 617 5.56 0.40 16.90
C ASN A 617 4.06 0.01 16.83
N VAL A 618 3.54 -0.82 17.73
CA VAL A 618 2.13 -1.26 17.75
C VAL A 618 1.34 -0.47 18.80
N PRO A 619 0.43 0.46 18.41
CA PRO A 619 -0.38 1.23 19.37
C PRO A 619 -1.45 0.35 20.03
N ARG A 620 -1.90 0.75 21.26
CA ARG A 620 -3.00 0.06 21.95
C ARG A 620 -4.35 0.30 21.29
N TRP A 621 -4.54 1.47 20.72
CA TRP A 621 -5.71 1.81 19.93
C TRP A 621 -5.41 2.92 18.96
N THR A 622 -6.19 2.94 17.89
CA THR A 622 -6.12 3.94 16.83
C THR A 622 -7.52 4.42 16.49
N LEU A 623 -7.65 5.70 16.13
CA LEU A 623 -8.90 6.30 15.67
C LEU A 623 -8.65 7.06 14.38
N ARG A 624 -9.55 6.87 13.42
CA ARG A 624 -9.64 7.66 12.19
C ARG A 624 -11.06 8.18 12.07
N SER A 625 -11.23 9.45 11.84
CA SER A 625 -12.55 10.05 11.67
C SER A 625 -12.50 11.17 10.67
N GLN A 626 -13.52 11.28 9.84
CA GLN A 626 -13.72 12.34 8.87
C GLN A 626 -15.16 12.82 8.94
N ALA A 627 -15.34 14.15 8.92
CA ALA A 627 -16.63 14.80 8.79
C ALA A 627 -16.63 15.69 7.56
N ALA A 628 -17.69 15.66 6.78
CA ALA A 628 -17.93 16.58 5.68
C ALA A 628 -19.31 17.21 5.84
N TRP A 629 -19.37 18.51 5.62
CA TRP A 629 -20.61 19.30 5.71
C TRP A 629 -20.80 20.15 4.47
N ARG A 630 -21.92 19.93 3.76
CA ARG A 630 -22.34 20.78 2.65
C ARG A 630 -22.96 22.05 3.20
N VAL A 631 -22.37 23.19 2.85
CA VAL A 631 -22.76 24.48 3.41
C VAL A 631 -24.13 24.91 2.83
N ALA A 632 -25.11 25.09 3.70
CA ALA A 632 -26.42 25.58 3.29
C ALA A 632 -26.31 26.99 2.69
N GLY A 633 -26.99 27.23 1.56
CA GLY A 633 -27.00 28.52 0.87
C GLY A 633 -25.80 28.80 -0.06
N VAL A 634 -24.80 27.92 -0.11
CA VAL A 634 -23.69 28.00 -1.06
C VAL A 634 -23.58 26.68 -1.82
N PRO A 635 -24.31 26.51 -2.92
CA PRO A 635 -24.29 25.26 -3.69
C PRO A 635 -22.87 24.88 -4.11
N GLY A 636 -22.52 23.60 -3.92
CA GLY A 636 -21.20 23.07 -4.27
C GLY A 636 -20.12 23.26 -3.21
N LEU A 637 -20.36 24.03 -2.12
CA LEU A 637 -19.38 24.22 -1.07
C LEU A 637 -19.51 23.14 0.02
N GLU A 638 -18.41 22.44 0.31
CA GLU A 638 -18.27 21.43 1.36
C GLU A 638 -17.06 21.74 2.26
N LEU A 639 -17.27 21.73 3.57
CA LEU A 639 -16.22 21.80 4.57
C LEU A 639 -15.90 20.38 5.05
N GLN A 640 -14.62 20.06 5.13
CA GLN A 640 -14.14 18.76 5.56
C GLN A 640 -13.19 18.90 6.75
N GLY A 641 -13.33 18.02 7.73
CA GLY A 641 -12.41 17.87 8.84
C GLY A 641 -12.00 16.42 8.99
N ARG A 642 -10.75 16.15 9.30
CA ARG A 642 -10.24 14.82 9.59
C ARG A 642 -9.46 14.81 10.89
N LEU A 643 -9.65 13.75 11.67
CA LEU A 643 -8.95 13.49 12.92
C LEU A 643 -8.29 12.12 12.85
N SER A 644 -7.00 12.08 13.12
CA SER A 644 -6.23 10.85 13.27
C SER A 644 -5.59 10.82 14.65
N HIS A 645 -5.79 9.73 15.38
CA HIS A 645 -5.17 9.53 16.69
C HIS A 645 -4.56 8.15 16.79
N GLU A 646 -3.37 8.07 17.38
CA GLU A 646 -2.74 6.81 17.78
C GLU A 646 -2.25 6.91 19.22
N ALA A 647 -2.57 5.87 20.00
CA ALA A 647 -2.16 5.75 21.39
C ALA A 647 -0.64 5.52 21.49
N ARG A 648 -0.11 5.65 22.71
CA ARG A 648 1.28 5.32 23.00
C ARG A 648 1.64 3.90 22.57
N ARG A 649 2.91 3.70 22.22
CA ARG A 649 3.46 2.42 21.72
C ARG A 649 4.86 2.18 22.26
N ALA A 650 5.28 0.92 22.31
CA ALA A 650 6.65 0.55 22.67
C ALA A 650 7.64 0.98 21.57
N VAL A 651 8.83 1.41 21.98
CA VAL A 651 9.97 1.71 21.12
C VAL A 651 10.90 0.50 21.07
N LEU A 652 11.19 -0.09 22.22
CA LEU A 652 12.04 -1.27 22.34
C LEU A 652 11.23 -2.56 22.49
N PRO A 653 11.78 -3.72 22.12
CA PRO A 653 11.10 -5.02 22.23
C PRO A 653 10.68 -5.41 23.66
N ASP A 654 11.41 -4.96 24.69
CA ASP A 654 11.10 -5.15 26.11
C ASP A 654 10.10 -4.13 26.65
N ALA A 655 9.65 -3.19 25.79
CA ALA A 655 8.72 -2.11 26.11
C ALA A 655 9.19 -1.14 27.23
N SER A 656 10.49 -1.09 27.52
CA SER A 656 11.08 -0.20 28.53
C SER A 656 10.92 1.29 28.17
N ILE A 657 10.94 1.63 26.89
CA ILE A 657 10.75 3.00 26.36
C ILE A 657 9.43 3.09 25.58
N GLN A 658 8.66 4.13 25.85
CA GLN A 658 7.35 4.35 25.23
C GLN A 658 7.33 5.63 24.38
N LEU A 659 6.87 5.51 23.14
CA LEU A 659 6.55 6.66 22.28
C LEU A 659 5.23 7.28 22.72
N PRO A 660 5.15 8.61 22.96
CA PRO A 660 3.91 9.29 23.32
C PRO A 660 2.82 9.14 22.25
N ALA A 661 1.55 9.17 22.70
CA ALA A 661 0.41 9.26 21.81
C ALA A 661 0.41 10.56 21.01
N TRP A 662 -0.15 10.51 19.80
CA TRP A 662 -0.30 11.70 18.97
C TRP A 662 -1.71 11.84 18.40
N THR A 663 -2.08 13.08 18.15
CA THR A 663 -3.33 13.44 17.47
C THR A 663 -3.01 14.46 16.39
N ARG A 664 -3.52 14.23 15.19
CA ARG A 664 -3.43 15.13 14.05
C ARG A 664 -4.83 15.52 13.59
N VAL A 665 -5.00 16.80 13.29
CA VAL A 665 -6.22 17.35 12.69
C VAL A 665 -5.87 17.93 11.33
N ASP A 666 -6.66 17.60 10.32
CA ASP A 666 -6.57 18.15 8.97
C ASP A 666 -7.91 18.82 8.63
N ALA A 667 -7.90 19.81 7.78
CA ALA A 667 -9.10 20.49 7.31
C ALA A 667 -9.02 20.74 5.80
N ALA A 668 -10.17 20.74 5.13
CA ALA A 668 -10.25 21.14 3.72
C ALA A 668 -11.58 21.86 3.44
N LEU A 669 -11.54 22.72 2.43
CA LEU A 669 -12.69 23.34 1.81
C LEU A 669 -12.71 22.84 0.36
N ARG A 670 -13.81 22.24 -0.07
CA ARG A 670 -14.05 21.80 -1.44
C ARG A 670 -15.17 22.64 -2.05
N TYR A 671 -14.98 23.12 -3.25
CA TYR A 671 -15.97 23.89 -3.98
C TYR A 671 -16.16 23.35 -5.40
N ASP A 672 -17.28 22.70 -5.62
CA ASP A 672 -17.72 22.18 -6.91
C ASP A 672 -18.51 23.26 -7.63
N THR A 673 -18.09 23.64 -8.85
CA THR A 673 -18.73 24.68 -9.64
C THR A 673 -18.59 24.40 -11.14
N ARG A 674 -19.10 25.28 -11.96
CA ARG A 674 -18.92 25.25 -13.41
C ARG A 674 -18.31 26.56 -13.91
N ILE A 675 -17.32 26.43 -14.80
CA ILE A 675 -16.79 27.54 -15.57
C ILE A 675 -17.25 27.30 -17.00
N ASN A 676 -18.22 28.08 -17.47
CA ASN A 676 -18.96 27.79 -18.70
C ASN A 676 -19.66 26.41 -18.64
N THR A 677 -19.27 25.48 -19.54
CA THR A 677 -19.78 24.11 -19.58
C THR A 677 -18.93 23.12 -18.78
N MET A 678 -17.74 23.54 -18.38
CA MET A 678 -16.74 22.70 -17.74
C MET A 678 -17.02 22.55 -16.25
N ALA A 679 -17.20 21.32 -15.78
CA ALA A 679 -17.31 21.03 -14.35
C ALA A 679 -15.94 21.19 -13.69
N THR A 680 -15.88 21.95 -12.60
CA THR A 680 -14.62 22.22 -11.89
C THR A 680 -14.75 21.99 -10.40
N THR A 681 -13.71 21.47 -9.79
CA THR A 681 -13.58 21.30 -8.35
C THR A 681 -12.31 22.02 -7.87
N TRP A 682 -12.49 22.87 -6.87
CA TRP A 682 -11.41 23.54 -6.15
C TRP A 682 -11.31 22.95 -4.74
N THR A 683 -10.11 22.60 -4.31
CA THR A 683 -9.89 22.14 -2.93
C THR A 683 -8.77 22.94 -2.30
N LEU A 684 -9.06 23.56 -1.16
CA LEU A 684 -8.08 24.19 -0.28
C LEU A 684 -7.91 23.30 0.94
N GLY A 685 -6.77 22.67 1.10
CA GLY A 685 -6.48 21.73 2.18
C GLY A 685 -5.38 22.23 3.12
N VAL A 686 -5.47 21.87 4.38
CA VAL A 686 -4.42 22.06 5.40
C VAL A 686 -4.21 20.76 6.13
N ASP A 687 -3.07 20.13 5.91
CA ASP A 687 -2.64 18.95 6.65
C ASP A 687 -1.91 19.38 7.92
N ASN A 688 -2.12 18.68 9.04
CA ASN A 688 -1.60 19.03 10.35
C ASN A 688 -1.92 20.49 10.74
N LEU A 689 -3.20 20.83 10.76
CA LEU A 689 -3.73 22.18 10.99
C LEU A 689 -3.12 22.85 12.23
N LEU A 690 -2.92 22.09 13.31
CA LEU A 690 -2.39 22.60 14.57
C LEU A 690 -0.85 22.74 14.54
N GLY A 691 -0.17 22.30 13.49
CA GLY A 691 1.29 22.38 13.36
C GLY A 691 2.06 21.58 14.40
N LYS A 692 1.46 20.50 14.93
CA LYS A 692 2.06 19.68 15.98
C LYS A 692 3.27 18.93 15.47
N ARG A 693 4.38 18.95 16.22
CA ARG A 693 5.54 18.08 16.03
C ARG A 693 5.36 16.82 16.89
N TYR A 694 5.56 15.65 16.30
CA TYR A 694 5.41 14.37 16.97
C TYR A 694 6.21 13.30 16.25
N TRP A 695 6.59 12.25 16.98
CA TRP A 695 7.07 11.02 16.39
C TRP A 695 5.87 10.22 15.92
N LYS A 696 5.80 9.94 14.61
CA LYS A 696 4.69 9.23 13.98
C LYS A 696 4.80 7.73 14.21
N GLU A 697 6.01 7.19 14.12
CA GLU A 697 6.29 5.77 14.23
C GLU A 697 7.66 5.50 14.85
N SER A 698 7.81 4.28 15.40
CA SER A 698 9.04 3.80 16.03
C SER A 698 9.33 2.34 15.65
N PRO A 699 9.50 2.01 14.35
CA PRO A 699 9.80 0.64 13.97
C PRO A 699 11.15 0.18 14.53
N TYR A 700 11.17 -1.08 14.95
CA TYR A 700 12.40 -1.81 15.29
C TYR A 700 12.70 -2.78 14.14
N GLN A 701 13.69 -2.47 13.34
CA GLN A 701 14.00 -3.19 12.12
C GLN A 701 15.51 -3.34 11.92
N TYR A 702 15.96 -4.45 11.38
CA TYR A 702 17.39 -4.77 11.23
C TYR A 702 18.18 -4.70 12.54
N GLY A 703 17.51 -4.96 13.67
CA GLY A 703 18.13 -4.85 14.99
C GLY A 703 18.34 -3.42 15.49
N HIS A 704 17.72 -2.41 14.87
CA HIS A 704 17.90 -1.00 15.20
C HIS A 704 16.55 -0.29 15.39
N VAL A 705 16.52 0.67 16.31
CA VAL A 705 15.38 1.57 16.54
C VAL A 705 15.39 2.70 15.52
N TYR A 706 14.26 2.92 14.86
CA TYR A 706 14.06 4.08 14.01
C TYR A 706 12.90 4.93 14.51
N LEU A 707 13.05 6.24 14.43
CA LEU A 707 12.02 7.21 14.77
C LEU A 707 11.75 8.07 13.54
N PHE A 708 10.49 8.09 13.07
CA PHE A 708 10.11 8.95 11.95
C PHE A 708 9.17 10.06 12.41
N PRO A 709 9.47 11.32 12.09
CA PRO A 709 8.62 12.44 12.48
C PRO A 709 7.32 12.48 11.66
N GLY A 710 6.26 12.96 12.28
CA GLY A 710 5.02 13.27 11.60
C GLY A 710 5.18 14.42 10.60
N SER A 711 4.36 14.37 9.53
CA SER A 711 4.36 15.43 8.51
C SER A 711 4.05 16.79 9.12
N PRO A 712 4.81 17.84 8.81
CA PRO A 712 4.57 19.18 9.29
C PRO A 712 3.34 19.80 8.59
N ARG A 713 2.82 20.91 9.16
CA ARG A 713 1.71 21.66 8.56
C ARG A 713 2.03 22.01 7.09
N THR A 714 1.10 21.64 6.20
CA THR A 714 1.21 21.83 4.75
C THR A 714 -0.11 22.36 4.21
N PHE A 715 -0.09 23.47 3.49
CA PHE A 715 -1.23 23.97 2.73
C PHE A 715 -1.20 23.38 1.33
N ARG A 716 -2.38 23.09 0.79
CA ARG A 716 -2.55 22.49 -0.52
C ARG A 716 -3.69 23.17 -1.25
N VAL A 717 -3.49 23.46 -2.53
CA VAL A 717 -4.51 23.95 -3.46
C VAL A 717 -4.59 22.95 -4.60
N THR A 718 -5.78 22.42 -4.86
CA THR A 718 -6.04 21.51 -5.97
C THR A 718 -7.11 22.10 -6.86
N PHE A 719 -6.88 22.09 -8.15
CA PHE A 719 -7.85 22.38 -9.19
C PHE A 719 -8.05 21.14 -10.04
N GLN A 720 -9.30 20.77 -10.25
CA GLN A 720 -9.69 19.68 -11.13
C GLN A 720 -10.75 20.17 -12.10
N ALA A 721 -10.65 19.78 -13.36
CA ALA A 721 -11.60 20.15 -14.41
C ALA A 721 -11.93 18.94 -15.28
N SER A 722 -13.22 18.78 -15.60
CA SER A 722 -13.72 17.84 -16.59
C SER A 722 -14.11 18.63 -17.84
N LEU A 723 -13.39 18.36 -18.97
CA LEU A 723 -13.44 19.08 -20.25
C LEU A 723 -14.46 18.49 -21.23
#